data_1536cae0277b2b61baf209234964b88a
#
_entry.id   1536cae0277b2b61baf209234964b88a
#
_cell.length_a   1.000
_cell.length_b   1.000
_cell.length_c   1.000
_cell.angle_alpha   90.00
_cell.angle_beta   90.00
_cell.angle_gamma   90.00
#
_symmetry.space_group_name_H-M   'P 1'
#
loop_
_entity.id
_entity.type
_entity.pdbx_description
1 polymer ?
#
loop_
_entity_poly.entity_id
_entity_poly.type
_entity_poly.pdbx_seq_one_letter_code
_entity_poly.pdbx_strand_id
1 'polypeptide(L)'
;MSSTTGSIIGKTRLAGALAAALLLGSTGALAKERTLTAQDYAQAERFMYYNTAPLVDHDVQRVHWLDDTHFWYIDHDANGDRVMEMDTASGKAAPAFDLASLAAALSKATGKPVPADKLPRGLDFSVQENGRYDVELRGKHYLCDLGGTGECAAKAVAKTGDEPGIVSPDKTKEAFIRDWNLWVRDLATGKETQLTTDGVKDFGYATDNAGWIHTDRAVLNWSPDSKKIATYQQDERGVGDMYTVTTQVGHPVLDAWKYPLPGDKKVFMIEPVVIDVATRKVVRLQLPPQQRLSSLCDDISCSSNGHWDDLKWGPDSQTLAMVNSSRDRKQVWYRVAGADTGAVRTAFDERVATYYESGMDHPNWRYLPDSHEAVWPSERNNWQNLYLYSLDTGKELHPITTGDGNVIDVLHLDRKARELWFTGTGRVPGVNPYYRQLWKVSLNGGKPVLLTPEDADHTISMSPDGKTFVDSWSTPVTPPVTVLRSSADGHIIATVAKADISRLQAAGWVPPVPFTVKARDGKTTLYGLMFKPTNFDPHKKYPIIDYVYPGPQTGSVRGRSFLPSRGDNQALAELGFIVIALDGMGTPWRSASFHHTWYGDMGDNTLPDQVAGIRQLAQRYPWIDISHVGIWGHSGGGNTTADAMFRYPDFFKVGWAESGNHDNRDYENDWGEKYQGLLVTNKDGSTNYDNQANQLIAKNLKGRLMLVHGSIDDNVPTEETFLVADALIKANKDFDMLILPNEHHGYAADTPYITRRRWDYFVQYLAGNTPPKDYEMKKWPWF
;
A
#
# COMPACT_ATOMS: atom_id res chain seq x y z
N MET A 1 38.55 18.75 -78.55
CA MET A 1 39.87 18.82 -79.23
C MET A 1 40.74 17.82 -78.43
N SER A 2 40.91 16.69 -79.00
CA SER A 2 42.14 16.14 -79.58
C SER A 2 43.20 15.90 -78.54
N SER A 3 43.74 14.80 -78.32
CA SER A 3 44.12 13.55 -79.00
C SER A 3 45.37 13.03 -78.25
N THR A 4 45.42 11.82 -77.99
CA THR A 4 46.11 10.69 -78.60
C THR A 4 47.40 10.27 -77.86
N THR A 5 47.35 9.03 -77.48
CA THR A 5 48.28 7.90 -77.74
C THR A 5 49.67 7.82 -77.13
N GLY A 6 49.99 6.64 -76.64
CA GLY A 6 51.34 6.13 -76.71
C GLY A 6 51.63 4.96 -75.75
N SER A 7 51.52 3.77 -76.34
CA SER A 7 51.97 2.43 -75.85
C SER A 7 53.48 2.41 -75.64
N ILE A 8 54.02 1.50 -74.76
CA ILE A 8 54.93 0.37 -75.10
C ILE A 8 55.54 -0.26 -73.81
N ILE A 9 55.20 -1.47 -73.54
CA ILE A 9 55.91 -2.69 -73.14
C ILE A 9 57.26 -2.55 -72.40
N GLY A 10 57.33 -3.27 -71.27
CA GLY A 10 58.57 -3.70 -70.62
C GLY A 10 58.32 -4.74 -69.53
N LYS A 11 58.55 -6.00 -69.84
CA LYS A 11 58.52 -7.14 -68.89
C LYS A 11 59.76 -7.10 -68.00
N THR A 12 59.60 -7.32 -66.69
CA THR A 12 60.54 -8.13 -65.90
C THR A 12 59.91 -8.69 -64.66
N ARG A 13 60.09 -9.97 -64.44
CA ARG A 13 59.69 -10.74 -63.28
C ARG A 13 60.65 -10.44 -62.10
N LEU A 14 60.11 -10.34 -60.85
CA LEU A 14 60.76 -11.05 -59.74
C LEU A 14 59.79 -11.21 -58.55
N ALA A 15 59.94 -12.32 -57.93
CA ALA A 15 59.18 -12.94 -56.86
C ALA A 15 59.18 -12.16 -55.52
N GLY A 16 58.15 -12.40 -54.70
CA GLY A 16 58.39 -12.44 -53.27
C GLY A 16 57.30 -11.88 -52.34
N ALA A 17 56.79 -12.76 -51.59
CA ALA A 17 56.16 -12.62 -50.29
C ALA A 17 54.67 -12.15 -50.20
N LEU A 18 53.82 -13.16 -50.09
CA LEU A 18 52.50 -13.05 -49.48
C LEU A 18 52.66 -12.63 -48.00
N ALA A 19 52.12 -11.46 -47.67
CA ALA A 19 51.73 -11.14 -46.27
C ALA A 19 50.18 -11.19 -46.23
N ALA A 20 49.64 -12.31 -45.79
CA ALA A 20 48.20 -12.44 -45.49
C ALA A 20 47.93 -11.71 -44.18
N ALA A 21 47.35 -10.52 -44.26
CA ALA A 21 46.73 -9.81 -43.12
C ALA A 21 45.43 -10.58 -42.78
N LEU A 22 45.46 -11.36 -41.74
CA LEU A 22 44.26 -11.88 -41.06
C LEU A 22 43.51 -10.73 -40.45
N LEU A 23 42.49 -10.24 -41.13
CA LEU A 23 41.38 -9.47 -40.57
C LEU A 23 40.57 -10.48 -39.73
N LEU A 24 40.91 -10.60 -38.45
CA LEU A 24 40.01 -11.15 -37.45
C LEU A 24 38.81 -10.18 -37.30
N GLY A 25 37.84 -10.36 -38.16
CA GLY A 25 36.51 -9.87 -37.94
C GLY A 25 35.97 -10.55 -36.70
N SER A 26 35.85 -9.79 -35.59
CA SER A 26 35.06 -10.19 -34.45
C SER A 26 33.59 -10.22 -34.92
N THR A 27 33.18 -11.36 -35.47
CA THR A 27 31.77 -11.69 -35.55
C THR A 27 31.30 -11.83 -34.11
N GLY A 28 30.74 -10.78 -33.56
CA GLY A 28 29.92 -10.91 -32.36
C GLY A 28 28.86 -11.97 -32.71
N ALA A 29 28.99 -13.15 -32.11
CA ALA A 29 27.97 -14.14 -32.20
C ALA A 29 26.69 -13.51 -31.67
N LEU A 30 25.77 -13.12 -32.55
CA LEU A 30 24.40 -12.81 -32.18
C LEU A 30 23.94 -14.03 -31.37
N ALA A 31 23.59 -13.81 -30.11
CA ALA A 31 23.05 -14.86 -29.26
C ALA A 31 21.89 -15.48 -30.03
N LYS A 32 21.97 -16.79 -30.27
CA LYS A 32 20.95 -17.51 -31.03
C LYS A 32 19.62 -17.31 -30.30
N GLU A 33 18.63 -16.77 -30.99
CA GLU A 33 17.27 -16.63 -30.51
C GLU A 33 16.82 -17.94 -29.87
N ARG A 34 16.41 -17.90 -28.59
CA ARG A 34 15.90 -19.06 -27.86
C ARG A 34 14.37 -18.97 -27.85
N THR A 35 13.74 -20.07 -28.24
CA THR A 35 12.30 -20.26 -28.03
C THR A 35 12.09 -20.82 -26.63
N LEU A 36 11.42 -20.06 -25.76
CA LEU A 36 10.97 -20.55 -24.46
C LEU A 36 9.77 -21.48 -24.65
N THR A 37 9.67 -22.46 -23.76
CA THR A 37 8.62 -23.48 -23.78
C THR A 37 7.61 -23.20 -22.65
N ALA A 38 6.44 -23.85 -22.70
CA ALA A 38 5.49 -23.85 -21.58
C ALA A 38 6.14 -24.36 -20.27
N GLN A 39 7.14 -25.25 -20.36
CA GLN A 39 7.88 -25.76 -19.21
C GLN A 39 8.75 -24.65 -18.56
N ASP A 40 9.36 -23.75 -19.35
CA ASP A 40 10.13 -22.62 -18.82
C ASP A 40 9.21 -21.67 -18.04
N TYR A 41 8.00 -21.41 -18.55
CA TYR A 41 7.00 -20.57 -17.88
C TYR A 41 6.42 -21.26 -16.62
N ALA A 42 6.15 -22.57 -16.71
CA ALA A 42 5.71 -23.33 -15.54
C ALA A 42 6.78 -23.33 -14.42
N GLN A 43 8.08 -23.38 -14.79
CA GLN A 43 9.17 -23.24 -13.83
C GLN A 43 9.18 -21.84 -13.20
N ALA A 44 8.96 -20.77 -13.97
CA ALA A 44 8.86 -19.42 -13.44
C ALA A 44 7.64 -19.27 -12.52
N GLU A 45 6.49 -19.80 -12.92
CA GLU A 45 5.23 -19.73 -12.14
C GLU A 45 5.34 -20.42 -10.77
N ARG A 46 6.25 -21.40 -10.60
CA ARG A 46 6.49 -22.03 -9.29
C ARG A 46 6.88 -21.02 -8.20
N PHE A 47 7.47 -19.87 -8.58
CA PHE A 47 7.89 -18.83 -7.65
C PHE A 47 6.85 -17.74 -7.41
N MET A 48 5.63 -17.91 -7.94
CA MET A 48 4.50 -17.06 -7.57
C MET A 48 4.02 -17.36 -6.14
N TYR A 49 3.49 -16.34 -5.46
CA TYR A 49 3.11 -16.43 -4.04
C TYR A 49 2.20 -17.60 -3.70
N TYR A 50 1.21 -17.90 -4.55
CA TYR A 50 0.27 -19.01 -4.33
C TYR A 50 0.90 -20.42 -4.42
N ASN A 51 2.11 -20.52 -4.96
CA ASN A 51 2.88 -21.77 -5.00
C ASN A 51 3.95 -21.80 -3.89
N THR A 52 4.46 -20.64 -3.46
CA THR A 52 5.57 -20.57 -2.49
C THR A 52 5.09 -20.41 -1.05
N ALA A 53 4.04 -19.64 -0.80
CA ALA A 53 3.53 -19.41 0.56
C ALA A 53 3.11 -20.71 1.28
N PRO A 54 2.46 -21.69 0.63
CA PRO A 54 2.12 -22.95 1.29
C PRO A 54 3.31 -23.84 1.65
N LEU A 55 4.53 -23.45 1.27
CA LEU A 55 5.77 -24.20 1.55
C LEU A 55 6.56 -23.60 2.73
N VAL A 56 6.03 -22.59 3.38
CA VAL A 56 6.59 -22.00 4.60
C VAL A 56 5.82 -22.56 5.77
N ASP A 57 6.45 -23.42 6.57
CA ASP A 57 5.84 -24.04 7.73
C ASP A 57 6.04 -23.16 8.97
N HIS A 58 5.08 -23.20 9.88
CA HIS A 58 5.12 -22.49 11.18
C HIS A 58 5.31 -20.96 11.07
N ASP A 59 4.91 -20.37 9.95
CA ASP A 59 4.77 -18.92 9.83
C ASP A 59 3.47 -18.48 10.51
N VAL A 60 3.60 -17.73 11.61
CA VAL A 60 2.44 -17.27 12.38
C VAL A 60 1.67 -16.24 11.61
N GLN A 61 0.45 -16.55 11.24
CA GLN A 61 -0.45 -15.65 10.56
C GLN A 61 -1.63 -15.29 11.45
N ARG A 62 -2.13 -14.05 11.33
CA ARG A 62 -3.34 -13.57 12.01
C ARG A 62 -3.29 -13.71 13.53
N VAL A 63 -2.41 -12.98 14.19
CA VAL A 63 -2.51 -12.84 15.65
C VAL A 63 -3.76 -12.03 16.00
N HIS A 64 -4.68 -12.65 16.76
CA HIS A 64 -5.93 -12.02 17.17
C HIS A 64 -6.13 -12.20 18.68
N TRP A 65 -6.21 -11.09 19.42
CA TRP A 65 -6.41 -11.09 20.86
C TRP A 65 -7.87 -11.38 21.20
N LEU A 66 -8.09 -12.38 22.03
CA LEU A 66 -9.41 -12.73 22.58
C LEU A 66 -9.73 -11.89 23.82
N ASP A 67 -8.72 -11.66 24.65
CA ASP A 67 -8.76 -10.83 25.84
C ASP A 67 -7.34 -10.31 26.16
N ASP A 68 -7.12 -9.79 27.37
CA ASP A 68 -5.84 -9.27 27.82
C ASP A 68 -4.74 -10.33 27.96
N THR A 69 -5.11 -11.62 28.00
CA THR A 69 -4.24 -12.74 28.36
C THR A 69 -4.26 -13.90 27.36
N HIS A 70 -5.16 -13.89 26.41
CA HIS A 70 -5.27 -14.95 25.41
C HIS A 70 -5.32 -14.37 24.00
N PHE A 71 -4.62 -15.01 23.08
CA PHE A 71 -4.74 -14.75 21.66
C PHE A 71 -4.73 -16.04 20.86
N TRP A 72 -5.36 -16.05 19.70
CA TRP A 72 -5.22 -17.12 18.74
C TRP A 72 -4.37 -16.70 17.54
N TYR A 73 -3.82 -17.69 16.86
CA TYR A 73 -3.08 -17.53 15.63
C TYR A 73 -3.24 -18.75 14.74
N ILE A 74 -2.90 -18.61 13.47
CA ILE A 74 -2.87 -19.72 12.52
C ILE A 74 -1.43 -20.24 12.45
N ASP A 75 -1.26 -21.54 12.65
CA ASP A 75 -0.05 -22.30 12.40
C ASP A 75 -0.29 -23.19 11.19
N HIS A 76 0.53 -23.01 10.14
CA HIS A 76 0.44 -23.77 8.90
C HIS A 76 1.60 -24.75 8.78
N ASP A 77 1.35 -26.00 8.32
CA ASP A 77 2.39 -26.95 7.96
C ASP A 77 1.95 -27.83 6.75
N ALA A 78 2.74 -28.88 6.46
CA ALA A 78 2.44 -29.81 5.38
C ALA A 78 1.08 -30.52 5.51
N ASN A 79 0.49 -30.57 6.72
CA ASN A 79 -0.80 -31.20 6.99
C ASN A 79 -1.96 -30.21 6.91
N GLY A 80 -1.69 -28.90 6.70
CA GLY A 80 -2.67 -27.83 6.59
C GLY A 80 -2.59 -26.84 7.74
N ASP A 81 -3.67 -26.04 7.90
CA ASP A 81 -3.79 -25.01 8.92
C ASP A 81 -4.28 -25.56 10.25
N ARG A 82 -3.75 -25.03 11.34
CA ARG A 82 -4.23 -25.23 12.70
C ARG A 82 -4.51 -23.90 13.38
N VAL A 83 -5.61 -23.81 14.08
CA VAL A 83 -5.88 -22.65 14.94
C VAL A 83 -5.34 -22.97 16.33
N MET A 84 -4.38 -22.19 16.76
CA MET A 84 -3.71 -22.30 18.04
C MET A 84 -4.14 -21.16 18.95
N GLU A 85 -4.35 -21.44 20.22
CA GLU A 85 -4.58 -20.44 21.26
C GLU A 85 -3.39 -20.41 22.21
N MET A 86 -2.93 -19.22 22.57
CA MET A 86 -1.83 -18.97 23.50
C MET A 86 -2.37 -18.28 24.74
N ASP A 87 -2.07 -18.87 25.92
CA ASP A 87 -2.21 -18.22 27.24
C ASP A 87 -0.90 -17.48 27.56
N THR A 88 -0.96 -16.18 27.70
CA THR A 88 0.22 -15.32 27.93
C THR A 88 0.79 -15.52 29.36
N ALA A 89 0.00 -15.91 30.32
CA ALA A 89 0.46 -16.09 31.69
C ALA A 89 1.31 -17.36 31.86
N SER A 90 0.90 -18.45 31.19
CA SER A 90 1.66 -19.72 31.24
C SER A 90 2.69 -19.81 30.09
N GLY A 91 2.60 -18.99 29.04
CA GLY A 91 3.41 -19.09 27.85
C GLY A 91 3.19 -20.37 27.03
N LYS A 92 2.02 -21.00 27.18
CA LYS A 92 1.69 -22.28 26.53
C LYS A 92 0.66 -22.09 25.42
N ALA A 93 0.90 -22.73 24.29
CA ALA A 93 -0.05 -22.81 23.20
C ALA A 93 -0.71 -24.19 23.14
N ALA A 94 -1.99 -24.23 22.79
CA ALA A 94 -2.75 -25.43 22.52
C ALA A 94 -3.66 -25.23 21.30
N PRO A 95 -4.09 -26.30 20.58
CA PRO A 95 -5.13 -26.14 19.57
C PRO A 95 -6.39 -25.53 20.17
N ALA A 96 -6.91 -24.46 19.56
CA ALA A 96 -8.15 -23.80 20.01
C ALA A 96 -9.36 -24.69 19.72
N PHE A 97 -9.36 -25.36 18.58
CA PHE A 97 -10.36 -26.36 18.17
C PHE A 97 -9.82 -27.16 16.98
N ASP A 98 -10.52 -28.29 16.69
CA ASP A 98 -10.25 -29.09 15.50
C ASP A 98 -10.87 -28.45 14.26
N LEU A 99 -10.05 -28.08 13.28
CA LEU A 99 -10.49 -27.43 12.06
C LEU A 99 -11.42 -28.32 11.22
N ALA A 100 -11.20 -29.63 11.21
CA ALA A 100 -12.08 -30.56 10.49
C ALA A 100 -13.49 -30.59 11.08
N SER A 101 -13.59 -30.56 12.41
CA SER A 101 -14.86 -30.46 13.14
C SER A 101 -15.58 -29.14 12.83
N LEU A 102 -14.87 -28.01 12.84
CA LEU A 102 -15.42 -26.72 12.47
C LEU A 102 -15.91 -26.73 11.02
N ALA A 103 -15.09 -27.22 10.07
CA ALA A 103 -15.43 -27.30 8.66
C ALA A 103 -16.68 -28.17 8.41
N ALA A 104 -16.79 -29.32 9.08
CA ALA A 104 -17.97 -30.17 9.00
C ALA A 104 -19.22 -29.49 9.56
N ALA A 105 -19.12 -28.84 10.73
CA ALA A 105 -20.23 -28.12 11.35
C ALA A 105 -20.69 -26.93 10.51
N LEU A 106 -19.75 -26.14 9.96
CA LEU A 106 -20.06 -25.03 9.05
C LEU A 106 -20.62 -25.52 7.71
N SER A 107 -20.12 -26.64 7.16
CA SER A 107 -20.67 -27.23 5.94
C SER A 107 -22.15 -27.61 6.13
N LYS A 108 -22.47 -28.21 7.28
CA LYS A 108 -23.86 -28.54 7.66
C LYS A 108 -24.72 -27.29 7.83
N ALA A 109 -24.19 -26.26 8.53
CA ALA A 109 -24.94 -25.03 8.82
C ALA A 109 -25.15 -24.16 7.57
N THR A 110 -24.18 -24.13 6.65
CA THR A 110 -24.25 -23.31 5.43
C THR A 110 -24.90 -24.01 4.23
N GLY A 111 -24.97 -25.35 4.25
CA GLY A 111 -25.37 -26.16 3.11
C GLY A 111 -24.33 -26.18 1.96
N LYS A 112 -23.10 -25.68 2.20
CA LYS A 112 -22.01 -25.62 1.20
C LYS A 112 -20.74 -26.24 1.79
N PRO A 113 -19.92 -26.94 0.98
CA PRO A 113 -18.65 -27.48 1.44
C PRO A 113 -17.72 -26.38 1.99
N VAL A 114 -17.16 -26.62 3.17
CA VAL A 114 -16.09 -25.82 3.77
C VAL A 114 -14.84 -26.71 3.83
N PRO A 115 -13.67 -26.24 3.34
CA PRO A 115 -12.43 -27.01 3.38
C PRO A 115 -12.03 -27.38 4.82
N ALA A 116 -11.52 -28.61 5.02
CA ALA A 116 -11.09 -29.11 6.33
C ALA A 116 -9.57 -28.97 6.56
N ASP A 117 -8.81 -28.66 5.50
CA ASP A 117 -7.34 -28.59 5.47
C ASP A 117 -6.78 -27.17 5.51
N LYS A 118 -7.64 -26.19 5.35
CA LYS A 118 -7.28 -24.77 5.42
C LYS A 118 -8.45 -23.92 5.88
N LEU A 119 -8.13 -22.82 6.58
CA LEU A 119 -9.13 -21.84 7.00
C LEU A 119 -9.75 -21.13 5.79
N PRO A 120 -11.07 -21.07 5.70
CA PRO A 120 -11.75 -20.26 4.69
C PRO A 120 -11.31 -18.80 4.80
N ARG A 121 -11.22 -18.13 3.66
CA ARG A 121 -11.03 -16.68 3.64
C ARG A 121 -12.20 -15.96 4.28
N GLY A 122 -11.89 -14.88 5.00
CA GLY A 122 -12.89 -14.12 5.73
C GLY A 122 -13.52 -14.91 6.87
N LEU A 123 -12.88 -16.00 7.34
CA LEU A 123 -13.25 -16.63 8.60
C LEU A 123 -12.56 -15.85 9.72
N ASP A 124 -13.36 -15.39 10.65
CA ASP A 124 -12.93 -14.84 11.94
C ASP A 124 -13.76 -15.47 13.07
N PHE A 125 -13.29 -15.40 14.30
CA PHE A 125 -14.05 -15.92 15.42
C PHE A 125 -13.71 -15.23 16.73
N SER A 126 -14.69 -15.24 17.64
CA SER A 126 -14.51 -14.82 19.03
C SER A 126 -15.07 -15.88 19.97
N VAL A 127 -14.48 -15.97 21.15
CA VAL A 127 -14.97 -16.88 22.20
C VAL A 127 -16.06 -16.16 22.98
N GLN A 128 -17.19 -16.87 23.21
CA GLN A 128 -18.31 -16.37 24.00
C GLN A 128 -18.16 -16.85 25.47
N GLU A 129 -18.77 -16.17 26.44
CA GLU A 129 -18.69 -16.46 27.86
C GLU A 129 -19.06 -17.93 28.26
N ASN A 130 -19.81 -18.62 27.39
CA ASN A 130 -20.21 -20.00 27.56
C ASN A 130 -19.28 -21.02 26.88
N GLY A 131 -18.09 -20.59 26.41
CA GLY A 131 -17.13 -21.46 25.72
C GLY A 131 -17.53 -21.83 24.29
N ARG A 132 -18.55 -21.20 23.72
CA ARG A 132 -18.90 -21.32 22.30
C ARG A 132 -18.13 -20.33 21.48
N TYR A 133 -17.95 -20.65 20.20
CA TYR A 133 -17.31 -19.78 19.24
C TYR A 133 -18.36 -19.05 18.40
N ASP A 134 -18.29 -17.73 18.35
CA ASP A 134 -18.99 -16.93 17.35
C ASP A 134 -18.08 -16.85 16.13
N VAL A 135 -18.43 -17.59 15.10
CA VAL A 135 -17.61 -17.72 13.89
C VAL A 135 -18.23 -16.86 12.79
N GLU A 136 -17.50 -15.89 12.32
CA GLU A 136 -17.85 -15.13 11.13
C GLU A 136 -17.29 -15.83 9.89
N LEU A 137 -18.14 -16.12 8.93
CA LEU A 137 -17.77 -16.65 7.63
C LEU A 137 -18.46 -15.86 6.51
N ARG A 138 -17.68 -15.10 5.74
CA ARG A 138 -18.18 -14.29 4.62
C ARG A 138 -19.32 -13.35 5.05
N GLY A 139 -19.12 -12.64 6.16
CA GLY A 139 -20.08 -11.67 6.71
C GLY A 139 -21.31 -12.30 7.38
N LYS A 140 -21.33 -13.62 7.59
CA LYS A 140 -22.39 -14.32 8.33
C LYS A 140 -21.83 -14.95 9.61
N HIS A 141 -22.55 -14.78 10.69
CA HIS A 141 -22.20 -15.29 11.99
C HIS A 141 -22.83 -16.64 12.29
N TYR A 142 -22.06 -17.55 12.88
CA TYR A 142 -22.47 -18.89 13.30
C TYR A 142 -22.03 -19.13 14.74
N LEU A 143 -22.95 -19.46 15.63
CA LEU A 143 -22.60 -19.87 16.98
C LEU A 143 -22.25 -21.36 16.97
N CYS A 144 -21.00 -21.69 17.21
CA CYS A 144 -20.45 -23.03 17.13
C CYS A 144 -20.09 -23.56 18.53
N ASP A 145 -20.55 -24.76 18.86
CA ASP A 145 -20.22 -25.48 20.08
C ASP A 145 -19.23 -26.60 19.76
N LEU A 146 -17.96 -26.23 19.57
CA LEU A 146 -16.91 -27.15 19.10
C LEU A 146 -16.35 -28.06 20.21
N GLY A 147 -16.52 -27.67 21.49
CA GLY A 147 -16.13 -28.46 22.63
C GLY A 147 -17.24 -29.40 23.17
N GLY A 148 -18.47 -29.27 22.71
CA GLY A 148 -19.63 -30.01 23.16
C GLY A 148 -20.35 -30.78 22.05
N THR A 149 -21.40 -30.19 21.43
CA THR A 149 -22.21 -30.88 20.43
C THR A 149 -21.55 -31.02 19.07
N GLY A 150 -20.50 -30.26 18.78
CA GLY A 150 -19.85 -30.21 17.47
C GLY A 150 -20.74 -29.57 16.38
N GLU A 151 -21.69 -28.74 16.75
CA GLU A 151 -22.64 -28.13 15.82
C GLU A 151 -22.46 -26.62 15.76
N CYS A 152 -22.70 -26.07 14.55
CA CYS A 152 -22.83 -24.63 14.30
C CYS A 152 -24.29 -24.32 13.96
N ALA A 153 -24.85 -23.32 14.60
CA ALA A 153 -26.15 -22.75 14.22
C ALA A 153 -25.93 -21.33 13.69
N ALA A 154 -26.65 -20.99 12.61
CA ALA A 154 -26.63 -19.61 12.16
C ALA A 154 -27.08 -18.73 13.35
N LYS A 155 -26.22 -17.83 13.76
CA LYS A 155 -26.58 -16.80 14.74
C LYS A 155 -27.55 -15.88 14.04
N ALA A 156 -28.74 -15.76 14.59
CA ALA A 156 -29.63 -14.69 14.15
C ALA A 156 -28.96 -13.37 14.49
N VAL A 157 -28.11 -12.91 13.60
CA VAL A 157 -27.78 -11.49 13.57
C VAL A 157 -29.12 -10.83 13.26
N ALA A 158 -29.59 -9.96 14.12
CA ALA A 158 -30.72 -9.10 13.81
C ALA A 158 -30.44 -8.60 12.39
N LYS A 159 -31.42 -8.73 11.48
CA LYS A 159 -31.21 -8.35 10.08
C LYS A 159 -30.51 -7.01 10.05
N THR A 160 -29.18 -7.02 9.87
CA THR A 160 -28.50 -5.87 9.32
C THR A 160 -29.22 -5.62 8.02
N GLY A 161 -29.72 -4.41 7.78
CA GLY A 161 -30.28 -4.06 6.49
C GLY A 161 -29.25 -4.34 5.41
N ASP A 162 -29.66 -4.20 4.16
CA ASP A 162 -28.72 -4.32 3.04
C ASP A 162 -27.65 -3.20 3.06
N GLU A 163 -27.85 -2.15 3.91
CA GLU A 163 -26.91 -1.04 4.06
C GLU A 163 -25.79 -1.35 5.07
N PRO A 164 -24.51 -1.12 4.74
CA PRO A 164 -23.40 -1.29 5.65
C PRO A 164 -23.45 -0.26 6.78
N GLY A 165 -23.56 -0.71 8.02
CA GLY A 165 -23.69 0.13 9.21
C GLY A 165 -22.51 0.03 10.15
N ILE A 166 -22.41 1.01 11.07
CA ILE A 166 -21.39 1.09 12.11
C ILE A 166 -22.04 0.80 13.47
N VAL A 167 -21.58 -0.27 14.10
CA VAL A 167 -22.14 -0.72 15.40
C VAL A 167 -21.66 0.16 16.55
N SER A 168 -22.56 0.48 17.48
CA SER A 168 -22.26 1.24 18.70
C SER A 168 -21.32 0.48 19.65
N PRO A 169 -20.53 1.16 20.51
CA PRO A 169 -19.63 0.51 21.45
C PRO A 169 -20.31 -0.48 22.40
N ASP A 170 -21.56 -0.20 22.82
CA ASP A 170 -22.37 -1.10 23.65
C ASP A 170 -23.01 -2.26 22.88
N LYS A 171 -22.77 -2.35 21.55
CA LYS A 171 -23.29 -3.36 20.64
C LYS A 171 -24.83 -3.47 20.59
N THR A 172 -25.52 -2.38 20.96
CA THR A 172 -27.01 -2.37 20.97
C THR A 172 -27.62 -1.74 19.71
N LYS A 173 -26.86 -0.94 19.00
CA LYS A 173 -27.34 -0.17 17.85
C LYS A 173 -26.35 -0.24 16.69
N GLU A 174 -26.87 0.06 15.49
CA GLU A 174 -26.10 0.20 14.26
C GLU A 174 -26.54 1.48 13.55
N ALA A 175 -25.59 2.32 13.15
CA ALA A 175 -25.86 3.55 12.39
C ALA A 175 -25.51 3.33 10.92
N PHE A 176 -26.39 3.78 10.01
CA PHE A 176 -26.26 3.59 8.56
C PHE A 176 -26.87 4.77 7.79
N ILE A 177 -26.58 4.84 6.50
CA ILE A 177 -27.12 5.87 5.60
C ILE A 177 -28.30 5.28 4.79
N ARG A 178 -29.36 6.08 4.64
CA ARG A 178 -30.42 5.83 3.66
C ARG A 178 -30.97 7.16 3.16
N ASP A 179 -31.10 7.30 1.86
CA ASP A 179 -31.59 8.52 1.20
C ASP A 179 -30.86 9.79 1.70
N TRP A 180 -29.51 9.72 1.75
CA TRP A 180 -28.61 10.80 2.23
C TRP A 180 -28.78 11.21 3.67
N ASN A 181 -29.57 10.48 4.45
CA ASN A 181 -29.83 10.74 5.87
C ASN A 181 -29.25 9.64 6.75
N LEU A 182 -28.87 10.01 7.98
CA LEU A 182 -28.38 9.07 8.98
C LEU A 182 -29.57 8.44 9.72
N TRP A 183 -29.50 7.12 9.85
CA TRP A 183 -30.44 6.27 10.55
C TRP A 183 -29.75 5.43 11.60
N VAL A 184 -30.48 4.99 12.60
CA VAL A 184 -30.04 4.02 13.59
C VAL A 184 -31.04 2.87 13.66
N ARG A 185 -30.50 1.65 13.69
CA ARG A 185 -31.24 0.40 13.92
C ARG A 185 -30.93 -0.12 15.32
N ASP A 186 -31.94 -0.44 16.10
CA ASP A 186 -31.82 -1.21 17.36
C ASP A 186 -31.58 -2.68 17.03
N LEU A 187 -30.47 -3.25 17.45
CA LEU A 187 -30.07 -4.58 17.03
C LEU A 187 -30.87 -5.70 17.71
N ALA A 188 -31.54 -5.43 18.84
CA ALA A 188 -32.37 -6.41 19.52
C ALA A 188 -33.78 -6.50 18.90
N THR A 189 -34.35 -5.37 18.49
CA THR A 189 -35.74 -5.29 18.02
C THR A 189 -35.85 -5.13 16.51
N GLY A 190 -34.76 -4.73 15.83
CA GLY A 190 -34.78 -4.36 14.41
C GLY A 190 -35.48 -3.03 14.11
N LYS A 191 -35.87 -2.27 15.17
CA LYS A 191 -36.54 -0.99 14.99
C LYS A 191 -35.56 0.06 14.45
N GLU A 192 -35.95 0.70 13.37
CA GLU A 192 -35.19 1.78 12.75
C GLU A 192 -35.71 3.16 13.17
N THR A 193 -34.79 4.10 13.29
CA THR A 193 -35.09 5.49 13.64
C THR A 193 -34.27 6.41 12.76
N GLN A 194 -34.92 7.30 12.05
CA GLN A 194 -34.27 8.34 11.26
C GLN A 194 -33.75 9.44 12.20
N LEU A 195 -32.46 9.77 12.13
CA LEU A 195 -31.81 10.77 12.96
C LEU A 195 -31.77 12.16 12.30
N THR A 196 -31.61 12.21 10.98
CA THR A 196 -31.56 13.45 10.19
C THR A 196 -32.64 13.44 9.11
N THR A 197 -33.11 14.61 8.66
CA THR A 197 -34.22 14.73 7.71
C THR A 197 -33.99 15.74 6.60
N ASP A 198 -32.85 16.43 6.61
CA ASP A 198 -32.49 17.48 5.68
C ASP A 198 -31.34 17.08 4.71
N GLY A 199 -30.90 15.82 4.78
CA GLY A 199 -29.99 15.23 3.79
C GLY A 199 -30.69 15.06 2.44
N VAL A 200 -30.03 15.46 1.37
CA VAL A 200 -30.50 15.35 -0.02
C VAL A 200 -29.33 14.88 -0.92
N LYS A 201 -29.62 14.49 -2.14
CA LYS A 201 -28.59 14.12 -3.11
C LYS A 201 -27.51 15.20 -3.19
N ASP A 202 -26.27 14.79 -3.19
CA ASP A 202 -25.05 15.63 -3.21
C ASP A 202 -24.93 16.56 -1.99
N PHE A 203 -25.72 16.36 -0.92
CA PHE A 203 -25.61 17.02 0.36
C PHE A 203 -26.11 16.10 1.49
N GLY A 204 -25.38 15.00 1.68
CA GLY A 204 -25.76 13.90 2.58
C GLY A 204 -25.01 13.89 3.90
N TYR A 205 -25.53 13.12 4.87
CA TYR A 205 -24.87 12.86 6.14
C TYR A 205 -24.02 11.60 6.08
N ALA A 206 -22.83 11.67 6.66
CA ALA A 206 -21.91 10.53 6.83
C ALA A 206 -21.52 9.82 5.52
N THR A 207 -21.65 10.47 4.37
CA THR A 207 -21.38 9.84 3.07
C THR A 207 -19.90 9.51 2.89
N ASP A 208 -19.61 8.33 2.33
CA ASP A 208 -18.25 7.87 2.01
C ASP A 208 -17.97 8.07 0.50
N ASN A 209 -18.15 9.30 0.06
CA ASN A 209 -17.86 9.72 -1.32
C ASN A 209 -16.72 10.72 -1.31
N ALA A 210 -15.56 10.32 -1.81
CA ALA A 210 -14.41 11.20 -1.93
C ALA A 210 -13.41 10.61 -2.93
N GLY A 211 -13.17 11.27 -4.04
CA GLY A 211 -12.26 10.82 -5.09
C GLY A 211 -12.64 9.45 -5.65
N TRP A 212 -11.76 8.48 -5.53
CA TRP A 212 -12.00 7.10 -5.99
C TRP A 212 -12.87 6.26 -5.04
N ILE A 213 -13.17 6.76 -3.82
CA ILE A 213 -14.07 6.09 -2.87
C ILE A 213 -15.50 6.60 -3.10
N HIS A 214 -16.41 5.70 -3.43
CA HIS A 214 -17.85 5.96 -3.56
C HIS A 214 -18.63 4.75 -3.08
N THR A 215 -18.90 4.73 -1.77
CA THR A 215 -19.58 3.62 -1.10
C THR A 215 -20.80 4.10 -0.33
N ASP A 216 -21.75 3.17 -0.06
CA ASP A 216 -22.94 3.43 0.79
C ASP A 216 -22.63 3.28 2.28
N ARG A 217 -21.37 3.05 2.66
CA ARG A 217 -20.96 2.90 4.05
C ARG A 217 -20.97 4.25 4.78
N ALA A 218 -21.50 4.26 5.99
CA ALA A 218 -21.45 5.45 6.83
C ALA A 218 -20.04 5.70 7.38
N VAL A 219 -19.61 6.97 7.42
CA VAL A 219 -18.38 7.44 8.08
C VAL A 219 -18.75 8.22 9.33
N LEU A 220 -18.49 7.64 10.51
CA LEU A 220 -18.91 8.23 11.77
C LEU A 220 -18.14 7.67 12.97
N ASN A 221 -18.18 8.40 14.08
CA ASN A 221 -17.67 7.94 15.37
C ASN A 221 -18.76 8.00 16.44
N TRP A 222 -19.12 6.86 17.00
CA TRP A 222 -19.94 6.77 18.18
C TRP A 222 -19.22 7.36 19.40
N SER A 223 -19.95 8.05 20.27
CA SER A 223 -19.45 8.42 21.59
C SER A 223 -19.20 7.16 22.46
N PRO A 224 -18.25 7.18 23.41
CA PRO A 224 -17.97 6.04 24.29
C PRO A 224 -19.20 5.50 25.02
N ASP A 225 -20.17 6.34 25.37
CA ASP A 225 -21.42 5.96 26.05
C ASP A 225 -22.54 5.54 25.08
N SER A 226 -22.25 5.44 23.76
CA SER A 226 -23.21 5.03 22.71
C SER A 226 -24.46 5.89 22.57
N LYS A 227 -24.43 7.14 23.07
CA LYS A 227 -25.59 8.05 23.03
C LYS A 227 -25.50 9.08 21.93
N LYS A 228 -24.31 9.38 21.46
CA LYS A 228 -24.07 10.40 20.42
C LYS A 228 -23.27 9.83 19.26
N ILE A 229 -23.43 10.47 18.11
CA ILE A 229 -22.67 10.18 16.90
C ILE A 229 -22.01 11.45 16.41
N ALA A 230 -20.69 11.44 16.22
CA ALA A 230 -19.97 12.49 15.53
C ALA A 230 -19.78 12.09 14.07
N THR A 231 -20.16 12.95 13.16
CA THR A 231 -20.03 12.77 11.71
C THR A 231 -20.03 14.14 11.01
N TYR A 232 -20.31 14.16 9.73
CA TYR A 232 -20.42 15.39 8.94
C TYR A 232 -21.61 15.34 7.99
N GLN A 233 -22.02 16.50 7.50
CA GLN A 233 -22.82 16.65 6.29
C GLN A 233 -21.88 17.09 5.18
N GLN A 234 -21.84 16.37 4.05
CA GLN A 234 -20.93 16.63 2.94
C GLN A 234 -21.65 17.33 1.80
N ASP A 235 -21.09 18.45 1.35
CA ASP A 235 -21.55 19.20 0.18
C ASP A 235 -20.71 18.83 -1.06
N GLU A 236 -21.33 18.13 -1.98
CA GLU A 236 -20.75 17.69 -3.26
C GLU A 236 -21.33 18.50 -4.45
N ARG A 237 -22.21 19.45 -4.18
CA ARG A 237 -22.95 20.21 -5.21
C ARG A 237 -22.01 21.07 -6.05
N GLY A 238 -21.97 20.73 -7.35
CA GLY A 238 -21.13 21.43 -8.33
C GLY A 238 -19.68 20.93 -8.37
N VAL A 239 -19.34 19.85 -7.68
CA VAL A 239 -18.13 19.08 -7.90
C VAL A 239 -18.25 18.37 -9.25
N GLY A 240 -17.16 18.28 -10.02
CA GLY A 240 -17.12 17.59 -11.29
C GLY A 240 -17.43 16.10 -11.19
N ASP A 241 -17.90 15.52 -12.28
CA ASP A 241 -18.18 14.09 -12.36
C ASP A 241 -17.08 13.38 -13.14
N MET A 242 -16.73 12.18 -12.67
CA MET A 242 -15.95 11.18 -13.40
C MET A 242 -16.89 10.12 -13.97
N TYR A 243 -16.49 9.50 -15.06
CA TYR A 243 -17.34 8.57 -15.80
C TYR A 243 -16.58 7.30 -16.15
N THR A 244 -17.25 6.15 -15.98
CA THR A 244 -16.83 4.89 -16.59
C THR A 244 -17.95 4.28 -17.39
N VAL A 245 -17.61 3.43 -18.36
CA VAL A 245 -18.58 2.80 -19.26
C VAL A 245 -18.34 1.30 -19.27
N THR A 246 -19.27 0.56 -18.65
CA THR A 246 -19.24 -0.90 -18.65
C THR A 246 -19.59 -1.46 -20.01
N THR A 247 -18.72 -2.28 -20.57
CA THR A 247 -18.91 -2.95 -21.86
C THR A 247 -19.80 -4.18 -21.69
N GLN A 248 -20.88 -4.27 -22.49
CA GLN A 248 -21.77 -5.42 -22.52
C GLN A 248 -22.45 -5.57 -23.89
N VAL A 249 -23.10 -6.73 -24.11
CA VAL A 249 -23.96 -6.90 -25.29
C VAL A 249 -25.22 -6.05 -25.13
N GLY A 250 -25.51 -5.20 -26.12
CA GLY A 250 -26.57 -4.20 -26.05
C GLY A 250 -26.06 -2.82 -25.71
N HIS A 251 -26.86 -2.02 -25.00
CA HIS A 251 -26.44 -0.69 -24.59
C HIS A 251 -25.41 -0.77 -23.42
N PRO A 252 -24.30 -0.04 -23.50
CA PRO A 252 -23.34 0.05 -22.40
C PRO A 252 -23.99 0.75 -21.20
N VAL A 253 -23.46 0.49 -20.00
CA VAL A 253 -23.90 1.14 -18.77
C VAL A 253 -22.90 2.22 -18.41
N LEU A 254 -23.41 3.44 -18.22
CA LEU A 254 -22.64 4.57 -17.71
C LEU A 254 -22.69 4.55 -16.19
N ASP A 255 -21.54 4.60 -15.55
CA ASP A 255 -21.40 4.98 -14.14
C ASP A 255 -20.82 6.39 -14.04
N ALA A 256 -21.28 7.16 -13.04
CA ALA A 256 -20.90 8.54 -12.85
C ALA A 256 -20.87 8.88 -11.36
N TRP A 257 -19.76 9.43 -10.89
CA TRP A 257 -19.62 9.86 -9.50
C TRP A 257 -18.84 11.17 -9.39
N LYS A 258 -18.91 11.82 -8.23
CA LYS A 258 -18.21 13.07 -7.98
C LYS A 258 -16.71 12.82 -7.79
N TYR A 259 -15.88 13.54 -8.56
CA TYR A 259 -14.44 13.37 -8.57
C TYR A 259 -13.74 14.71 -8.81
N PRO A 260 -13.30 15.41 -7.76
CA PRO A 260 -12.66 16.72 -7.92
C PRO A 260 -11.23 16.58 -8.42
N LEU A 261 -10.85 17.47 -9.34
CA LEU A 261 -9.51 17.54 -9.91
C LEU A 261 -8.68 18.66 -9.29
N PRO A 262 -7.34 18.61 -9.38
CA PRO A 262 -6.48 19.71 -8.96
C PRO A 262 -6.84 21.03 -9.67
N GLY A 263 -6.95 22.10 -8.88
CA GLY A 263 -7.35 23.40 -9.36
C GLY A 263 -8.85 23.65 -9.46
N ASP A 264 -9.69 22.64 -9.24
CA ASP A 264 -11.14 22.82 -9.18
C ASP A 264 -11.54 23.79 -8.07
N LYS A 265 -12.50 24.66 -8.39
CA LYS A 265 -13.05 25.63 -7.42
C LYS A 265 -14.08 25.00 -6.50
N LYS A 266 -14.73 23.94 -6.95
CA LYS A 266 -15.71 23.17 -6.21
C LYS A 266 -15.11 21.80 -5.91
N VAL A 267 -14.91 21.55 -4.62
CA VAL A 267 -14.40 20.31 -4.05
C VAL A 267 -15.32 19.87 -2.94
N PHE A 268 -15.17 18.66 -2.45
CA PHE A 268 -15.95 18.19 -1.31
C PHE A 268 -15.77 19.07 -0.08
N MET A 269 -16.87 19.57 0.48
CA MET A 269 -16.87 20.36 1.69
C MET A 269 -17.67 19.65 2.77
N ILE A 270 -17.18 19.60 4.00
CA ILE A 270 -17.85 18.96 5.13
C ILE A 270 -18.20 19.98 6.21
N GLU A 271 -19.38 19.80 6.81
CA GLU A 271 -19.82 20.49 8.00
C GLU A 271 -19.90 19.47 9.15
N PRO A 272 -18.93 19.43 10.09
CA PRO A 272 -18.94 18.50 11.19
C PRO A 272 -20.15 18.69 12.11
N VAL A 273 -20.75 17.57 12.54
CA VAL A 273 -21.93 17.53 13.40
C VAL A 273 -21.81 16.50 14.51
N VAL A 274 -22.49 16.75 15.62
CA VAL A 274 -22.77 15.76 16.66
C VAL A 274 -24.28 15.56 16.74
N ILE A 275 -24.70 14.29 16.72
CA ILE A 275 -26.12 13.92 16.73
C ILE A 275 -26.42 13.16 18.02
N ASP A 276 -27.36 13.64 18.82
CA ASP A 276 -27.89 12.90 19.96
C ASP A 276 -28.94 11.89 19.49
N VAL A 277 -28.68 10.61 19.75
CA VAL A 277 -29.47 9.49 19.20
C VAL A 277 -30.89 9.46 19.77
N ALA A 278 -31.06 9.80 21.04
CA ALA A 278 -32.36 9.75 21.71
C ALA A 278 -33.29 10.93 21.32
N THR A 279 -32.73 12.12 21.31
CA THR A 279 -33.48 13.35 21.00
C THR A 279 -33.49 13.71 19.52
N ARG A 280 -32.59 13.11 18.72
CA ARG A 280 -32.34 13.42 17.30
C ARG A 280 -31.86 14.86 17.07
N LYS A 281 -31.35 15.49 18.11
CA LYS A 281 -30.80 16.85 17.99
C LYS A 281 -29.48 16.80 17.23
N VAL A 282 -29.40 17.54 16.13
CA VAL A 282 -28.17 17.79 15.37
C VAL A 282 -27.52 19.05 15.88
N VAL A 283 -26.29 18.94 16.36
CA VAL A 283 -25.46 20.05 16.82
C VAL A 283 -24.35 20.26 15.80
N ARG A 284 -24.43 21.32 15.00
CA ARG A 284 -23.34 21.68 14.06
C ARG A 284 -22.19 22.28 14.85
N LEU A 285 -20.97 21.84 14.55
CA LEU A 285 -19.77 22.41 15.11
C LEU A 285 -19.57 23.82 14.51
N GLN A 286 -19.23 24.78 15.37
CA GLN A 286 -19.10 26.20 15.00
C GLN A 286 -17.79 26.44 14.24
N LEU A 287 -17.72 25.91 13.05
CA LEU A 287 -16.63 26.02 12.08
C LEU A 287 -17.22 26.40 10.71
N PRO A 288 -16.49 27.16 9.89
CA PRO A 288 -16.83 27.25 8.48
C PRO A 288 -16.72 25.85 7.85
N PRO A 289 -17.42 25.59 6.73
CA PRO A 289 -17.25 24.34 6.00
C PRO A 289 -15.76 24.05 5.74
N GLN A 290 -15.33 22.83 5.99
CA GLN A 290 -13.96 22.36 5.78
C GLN A 290 -13.89 21.55 4.51
N GLN A 291 -12.80 21.61 3.78
CA GLN A 291 -12.60 20.65 2.71
C GLN A 291 -12.48 19.25 3.32
N ARG A 292 -13.16 18.26 2.72
CA ARG A 292 -12.90 16.87 3.04
C ARG A 292 -11.59 16.47 2.39
N LEU A 293 -10.64 16.13 3.21
CA LEU A 293 -9.33 15.66 2.82
C LEU A 293 -9.07 14.36 3.59
N SER A 294 -8.21 13.50 3.06
CA SER A 294 -7.57 12.43 3.82
C SER A 294 -6.61 13.05 4.83
N SER A 295 -7.11 13.72 5.83
CA SER A 295 -6.45 14.80 6.52
C SER A 295 -5.01 14.52 6.93
N LEU A 296 -4.73 13.37 7.46
CA LEU A 296 -3.42 13.04 8.02
C LEU A 296 -2.90 11.68 7.59
N CYS A 297 -3.57 10.97 6.71
CA CYS A 297 -3.05 9.77 6.08
C CYS A 297 -3.02 9.90 4.56
N ASP A 298 -2.51 8.90 3.89
CA ASP A 298 -2.20 8.99 2.47
C ASP A 298 -3.41 8.80 1.57
N ASP A 299 -4.50 8.27 2.11
CA ASP A 299 -5.74 8.03 1.39
C ASP A 299 -6.87 8.95 1.86
N ILE A 300 -7.86 9.13 1.01
CA ILE A 300 -9.05 9.96 1.25
C ILE A 300 -9.83 9.48 2.47
N SER A 301 -9.77 8.18 2.76
CA SER A 301 -10.32 7.61 3.98
C SER A 301 -9.25 6.74 4.64
N CYS A 302 -8.73 7.18 5.78
CA CYS A 302 -7.79 6.40 6.58
C CYS A 302 -8.41 5.14 7.16
N SER A 303 -9.71 5.03 7.18
CA SER A 303 -10.41 3.94 7.82
C SER A 303 -11.18 3.09 6.81
N SER A 304 -10.72 1.87 6.61
CA SER A 304 -11.51 0.83 5.92
C SER A 304 -12.78 0.45 6.69
N ASN A 305 -12.95 0.91 7.96
CA ASN A 305 -14.00 0.48 8.88
C ASN A 305 -15.12 1.52 9.07
N GLY A 306 -15.15 2.62 8.31
CA GLY A 306 -16.15 3.69 8.45
C GLY A 306 -15.93 4.60 9.67
N HIS A 307 -14.79 4.51 10.36
CA HIS A 307 -14.41 5.47 11.40
C HIS A 307 -13.83 6.74 10.79
N TRP A 308 -14.13 7.87 11.39
CA TRP A 308 -13.55 9.16 11.03
C TRP A 308 -12.32 9.44 11.89
N ASP A 309 -11.13 9.16 11.36
CA ASP A 309 -9.88 9.23 12.12
C ASP A 309 -9.42 10.64 12.48
N ASP A 310 -9.96 11.67 11.81
CA ASP A 310 -9.67 13.06 12.13
C ASP A 310 -10.38 13.56 13.40
N LEU A 311 -11.23 12.74 13.99
CA LEU A 311 -11.98 13.09 15.17
C LEU A 311 -11.84 12.01 16.24
N LYS A 312 -11.60 12.43 17.49
CA LYS A 312 -11.54 11.55 18.66
C LYS A 312 -12.39 12.06 19.78
N TRP A 313 -13.23 11.20 20.34
CA TRP A 313 -14.01 11.48 21.52
C TRP A 313 -13.16 11.52 22.80
N GLY A 314 -13.52 12.43 23.71
CA GLY A 314 -13.13 12.30 25.10
C GLY A 314 -13.88 11.15 25.79
N PRO A 315 -13.30 10.52 26.84
CA PRO A 315 -13.94 9.42 27.55
C PRO A 315 -15.25 9.81 28.26
N ASP A 316 -15.44 11.09 28.49
CA ASP A 316 -16.65 11.70 29.06
C ASP A 316 -17.84 11.80 28.09
N SER A 317 -17.65 11.52 26.81
CA SER A 317 -18.66 11.68 25.74
C SER A 317 -19.21 13.12 25.64
N GLN A 318 -18.51 14.12 26.19
CA GLN A 318 -18.90 15.53 26.19
C GLN A 318 -17.99 16.39 25.31
N THR A 319 -16.75 15.99 25.17
CA THR A 319 -15.73 16.70 24.41
C THR A 319 -15.19 15.83 23.29
N LEU A 320 -14.72 16.50 22.23
CA LEU A 320 -14.02 15.86 21.12
C LEU A 320 -12.85 16.73 20.67
N ALA A 321 -11.82 16.05 20.20
CA ALA A 321 -10.73 16.69 19.49
C ALA A 321 -10.85 16.37 18.00
N MET A 322 -10.45 17.31 17.16
CA MET A 322 -10.40 17.12 15.72
C MET A 322 -9.17 17.80 15.12
N VAL A 323 -8.69 17.23 14.03
CA VAL A 323 -7.57 17.75 13.26
C VAL A 323 -8.06 18.07 11.85
N ASN A 324 -7.67 19.22 11.32
CA ASN A 324 -7.99 19.64 9.97
C ASN A 324 -6.76 20.23 9.32
N SER A 325 -6.62 20.12 8.00
CA SER A 325 -5.55 20.76 7.27
C SER A 325 -6.06 21.75 6.22
N SER A 326 -5.19 22.67 5.80
CA SER A 326 -5.41 23.47 4.59
C SER A 326 -5.37 22.60 3.34
N ARG A 327 -5.97 23.06 2.25
CA ARG A 327 -6.00 22.34 0.97
C ARG A 327 -4.60 21.97 0.45
N ASP A 328 -3.62 22.84 0.66
CA ASP A 328 -2.22 22.61 0.30
C ASP A 328 -1.43 21.78 1.34
N ARG A 329 -2.13 21.26 2.37
CA ARG A 329 -1.54 20.46 3.46
C ARG A 329 -0.43 21.16 4.26
N LYS A 330 -0.24 22.47 4.08
CA LYS A 330 0.84 23.23 4.73
C LYS A 330 0.51 23.77 6.11
N GLN A 331 -0.77 23.86 6.44
CA GLN A 331 -1.23 24.25 7.78
C GLN A 331 -2.20 23.24 8.34
N VAL A 332 -1.97 22.81 9.56
CA VAL A 332 -2.80 21.84 10.28
C VAL A 332 -3.23 22.44 11.61
N TRP A 333 -4.51 22.31 11.95
CA TRP A 333 -5.09 22.81 13.18
C TRP A 333 -5.53 21.67 14.08
N TYR A 334 -5.11 21.71 15.34
CA TYR A 334 -5.67 20.89 16.40
C TYR A 334 -6.78 21.67 17.11
N ARG A 335 -7.99 21.13 17.12
CA ARG A 335 -9.19 21.78 17.65
C ARG A 335 -9.85 20.92 18.71
N VAL A 336 -10.52 21.58 19.68
CA VAL A 336 -11.33 20.92 20.70
C VAL A 336 -12.74 21.48 20.59
N ALA A 337 -13.74 20.60 20.67
CA ALA A 337 -15.14 20.96 20.55
C ALA A 337 -15.97 20.41 21.70
N GLY A 338 -17.03 21.14 22.06
CA GLY A 338 -18.07 20.67 22.98
C GLY A 338 -19.20 20.00 22.22
N ALA A 339 -19.49 18.75 22.56
CA ALA A 339 -20.48 17.93 21.85
C ALA A 339 -21.91 18.49 21.90
N ASP A 340 -22.32 19.08 23.04
CA ASP A 340 -23.69 19.56 23.25
C ASP A 340 -23.89 20.99 22.78
N THR A 341 -22.82 21.77 22.68
CA THR A 341 -22.85 23.22 22.34
C THR A 341 -22.42 23.50 20.91
N GLY A 342 -21.64 22.63 20.32
CA GLY A 342 -20.98 22.84 19.02
C GLY A 342 -19.85 23.86 19.08
N ALA A 343 -19.56 24.44 20.24
CA ALA A 343 -18.48 25.43 20.39
C ALA A 343 -17.13 24.80 20.09
N VAL A 344 -16.34 25.43 19.21
CA VAL A 344 -15.02 24.97 18.79
C VAL A 344 -13.96 26.01 19.11
N ARG A 345 -12.84 25.57 19.64
CA ARG A 345 -11.64 26.38 19.76
C ARG A 345 -10.44 25.70 19.09
N THR A 346 -9.61 26.46 18.42
CA THR A 346 -8.29 26.00 18.00
C THR A 346 -7.37 25.99 19.22
N ALA A 347 -6.83 24.84 19.57
CA ALA A 347 -5.87 24.72 20.66
C ALA A 347 -4.47 25.17 20.18
N PHE A 348 -4.03 24.68 19.05
CA PHE A 348 -2.78 25.07 18.39
C PHE A 348 -2.83 24.74 16.90
N ASP A 349 -1.83 25.22 16.17
CA ASP A 349 -1.63 24.88 14.75
C ASP A 349 -0.13 24.67 14.45
N GLU A 350 0.13 23.98 13.34
CA GLU A 350 1.47 23.81 12.80
C GLU A 350 1.50 24.18 11.32
N ARG A 351 2.60 24.81 10.88
CA ARG A 351 2.87 25.15 9.49
C ARG A 351 4.15 24.47 9.01
N VAL A 352 4.10 23.90 7.80
CA VAL A 352 5.22 23.20 7.17
C VAL A 352 5.48 23.77 5.78
N ALA A 353 6.68 23.53 5.27
CA ALA A 353 7.09 24.07 3.96
C ALA A 353 6.49 23.29 2.78
N THR A 354 6.29 21.99 2.94
CA THR A 354 5.81 21.06 1.91
C THR A 354 4.39 20.62 2.22
N TYR A 355 4.23 19.48 2.84
CA TYR A 355 2.98 18.97 3.37
C TYR A 355 3.20 18.39 4.77
N TYR A 356 2.16 18.43 5.59
CA TYR A 356 2.20 17.84 6.92
C TYR A 356 2.01 16.34 6.86
N GLU A 357 2.87 15.60 7.55
CA GLU A 357 2.79 14.15 7.69
C GLU A 357 2.57 13.76 9.15
N SER A 358 1.56 12.96 9.44
CA SER A 358 1.24 12.56 10.82
C SER A 358 1.48 11.09 11.13
N GLY A 359 1.77 10.30 10.14
CA GLY A 359 1.97 8.86 10.19
C GLY A 359 1.56 8.24 8.87
N MET A 360 2.28 7.21 8.44
CA MET A 360 2.10 6.62 7.12
C MET A 360 0.82 5.78 7.02
N ASP A 361 0.57 4.97 8.02
CA ASP A 361 -0.56 4.03 8.03
C ASP A 361 -1.72 4.53 8.90
N HIS A 362 -1.42 5.23 9.99
CA HIS A 362 -2.40 5.74 10.96
C HIS A 362 -1.98 7.08 11.55
N PRO A 363 -2.95 7.99 11.85
CA PRO A 363 -2.65 9.24 12.52
C PRO A 363 -2.09 9.01 13.94
N ASN A 364 -0.91 9.55 14.22
CA ASN A 364 -0.21 9.37 15.49
C ASN A 364 -0.60 10.38 16.58
N TRP A 365 -1.46 11.34 16.29
CA TRP A 365 -1.94 12.28 17.30
C TRP A 365 -2.87 11.62 18.32
N ARG A 366 -2.82 12.07 19.58
CA ARG A 366 -3.68 11.56 20.66
C ARG A 366 -4.31 12.70 21.44
N TYR A 367 -5.58 12.50 21.87
CA TYR A 367 -6.33 13.41 22.70
C TYR A 367 -6.31 12.94 24.15
N LEU A 368 -5.81 13.77 25.06
CA LEU A 368 -5.66 13.51 26.50
C LEU A 368 -6.44 14.56 27.32
N PRO A 369 -7.80 14.52 27.29
CA PRO A 369 -8.59 15.53 27.96
C PRO A 369 -8.41 15.55 29.48
N ASP A 370 -8.17 14.42 30.12
CA ASP A 370 -8.02 14.31 31.57
C ASP A 370 -6.83 15.11 32.11
N SER A 371 -5.77 15.23 31.31
CA SER A 371 -4.59 16.03 31.64
C SER A 371 -4.52 17.36 30.87
N HIS A 372 -5.53 17.69 30.08
CA HIS A 372 -5.57 18.85 29.18
C HIS A 372 -4.38 18.90 28.22
N GLU A 373 -3.99 17.74 27.67
CA GLU A 373 -2.82 17.58 26.82
C GLU A 373 -3.17 16.93 25.47
N ALA A 374 -2.25 17.03 24.54
CA ALA A 374 -2.28 16.30 23.28
C ALA A 374 -0.88 15.76 22.94
N VAL A 375 -0.83 14.53 22.41
CA VAL A 375 0.37 14.03 21.72
C VAL A 375 0.28 14.47 20.26
N TRP A 376 1.34 15.08 19.78
CA TRP A 376 1.40 15.65 18.44
C TRP A 376 2.63 15.15 17.68
N PRO A 377 2.46 14.46 16.53
CA PRO A 377 3.57 14.08 15.65
C PRO A 377 3.99 15.27 14.79
N SER A 378 5.30 15.43 14.58
CA SER A 378 5.83 16.48 13.72
C SER A 378 7.22 16.13 13.18
N GLU A 379 7.47 16.48 11.92
CA GLU A 379 8.75 16.34 11.23
C GLU A 379 9.62 17.61 11.30
N ARG A 380 9.32 18.54 12.19
CA ARG A 380 10.02 19.85 12.32
C ARG A 380 11.54 19.75 12.49
N ASN A 381 12.03 18.60 12.93
CA ASN A 381 13.44 18.29 13.10
C ASN A 381 13.97 17.33 12.02
N ASN A 382 13.32 17.30 10.83
CA ASN A 382 13.65 16.41 9.73
C ASN A 382 13.32 14.92 9.96
N TRP A 383 12.75 14.57 11.11
CA TRP A 383 12.31 13.22 11.48
C TRP A 383 11.00 13.30 12.23
N GLN A 384 10.13 12.34 12.00
CA GLN A 384 8.85 12.31 12.69
C GLN A 384 9.05 11.96 14.16
N ASN A 385 8.92 12.95 15.01
CA ASN A 385 8.98 12.82 16.46
C ASN A 385 7.64 13.22 17.10
N LEU A 386 7.43 12.81 18.35
CA LEU A 386 6.25 13.12 19.12
C LEU A 386 6.53 14.25 20.13
N TYR A 387 5.58 15.14 20.27
CA TYR A 387 5.60 16.30 21.14
C TYR A 387 4.38 16.33 22.04
N LEU A 388 4.53 16.77 23.29
CA LEU A 388 3.42 16.98 24.19
C LEU A 388 3.01 18.47 24.17
N TYR A 389 1.72 18.72 23.96
CA TYR A 389 1.14 20.06 23.95
C TYR A 389 0.14 20.24 25.07
N SER A 390 0.10 21.44 25.67
CA SER A 390 -0.98 21.87 26.55
C SER A 390 -2.18 22.32 25.72
N LEU A 391 -3.33 21.75 25.97
CA LEU A 391 -4.58 22.17 25.33
C LEU A 391 -5.10 23.49 25.88
N ASP A 392 -4.72 23.88 27.10
CA ASP A 392 -5.16 25.15 27.71
C ASP A 392 -4.43 26.35 27.13
N THR A 393 -3.12 26.23 26.93
CA THR A 393 -2.26 27.30 26.45
C THR A 393 -1.93 27.24 24.96
N GLY A 394 -2.15 26.07 24.33
CA GLY A 394 -1.75 25.81 22.95
C GLY A 394 -0.25 25.71 22.74
N LYS A 395 0.54 25.64 23.82
CA LYS A 395 2.00 25.60 23.75
C LYS A 395 2.53 24.18 23.85
N GLU A 396 3.61 23.92 23.13
CA GLU A 396 4.44 22.76 23.36
C GLU A 396 4.97 22.77 24.80
N LEU A 397 4.81 21.66 25.49
CA LEU A 397 5.37 21.44 26.82
C LEU A 397 6.80 20.93 26.72
N HIS A 398 7.01 19.89 25.92
CA HIS A 398 8.34 19.30 25.63
C HIS A 398 8.21 18.24 24.52
N PRO A 399 9.32 17.85 23.88
CA PRO A 399 9.35 16.66 23.03
C PRO A 399 9.23 15.38 23.86
N ILE A 400 8.39 14.44 23.39
CA ILE A 400 8.28 13.08 23.95
C ILE A 400 9.42 12.20 23.39
N THR A 401 9.64 12.29 22.07
CA THR A 401 10.76 11.61 21.41
C THR A 401 11.68 12.63 20.74
N THR A 402 12.95 12.28 20.59
CA THR A 402 13.97 13.14 19.98
C THR A 402 14.97 12.31 19.18
N GLY A 403 15.83 12.99 18.43
CA GLY A 403 16.91 12.39 17.66
C GLY A 403 16.46 11.93 16.27
N ASP A 404 17.39 11.28 15.59
CA ASP A 404 17.17 10.73 14.26
C ASP A 404 16.26 9.51 14.30
N GLY A 405 15.53 9.29 13.20
CA GLY A 405 14.56 8.21 13.02
C GLY A 405 13.12 8.61 13.33
N ASN A 406 12.21 7.90 12.70
CA ASN A 406 10.78 8.19 12.72
C ASN A 406 10.05 7.43 13.82
N VAL A 407 8.97 8.02 14.33
CA VAL A 407 7.84 7.30 14.92
C VAL A 407 6.89 6.95 13.78
N ILE A 408 6.67 5.66 13.53
CA ILE A 408 5.79 5.20 12.46
C ILE A 408 4.37 5.06 12.95
N ASP A 409 4.17 4.33 14.06
CA ASP A 409 2.84 4.08 14.60
C ASP A 409 2.86 4.05 16.13
N VAL A 410 1.91 4.76 16.76
CA VAL A 410 1.67 4.73 18.20
C VAL A 410 0.69 3.62 18.52
N LEU A 411 1.22 2.47 18.96
CA LEU A 411 0.45 1.24 19.15
C LEU A 411 -0.38 1.24 20.45
N HIS A 412 0.16 1.79 21.53
CA HIS A 412 -0.50 1.79 22.82
C HIS A 412 -0.13 3.02 23.64
N LEU A 413 -1.07 3.48 24.47
CA LEU A 413 -0.90 4.60 25.38
C LEU A 413 -1.55 4.31 26.72
N ASP A 414 -0.73 4.11 27.76
CA ASP A 414 -1.20 4.07 29.14
C ASP A 414 -1.25 5.50 29.70
N ARG A 415 -2.47 6.04 29.81
CA ARG A 415 -2.71 7.39 30.33
C ARG A 415 -2.35 7.54 31.81
N LYS A 416 -2.51 6.46 32.60
CA LYS A 416 -2.23 6.50 34.05
C LYS A 416 -0.75 6.43 34.34
N ALA A 417 -0.05 5.49 33.69
CA ALA A 417 1.40 5.35 33.81
C ALA A 417 2.12 6.48 33.04
N ARG A 418 1.43 7.19 32.14
CA ARG A 418 2.00 8.17 31.21
C ARG A 418 3.13 7.55 30.38
N GLU A 419 2.87 6.37 29.85
CA GLU A 419 3.79 5.62 28.98
C GLU A 419 3.17 5.37 27.61
N LEU A 420 4.02 5.37 26.58
CA LEU A 420 3.62 5.20 25.19
C LEU A 420 4.53 4.17 24.53
N TRP A 421 3.92 3.27 23.74
CA TRP A 421 4.61 2.30 22.90
C TRP A 421 4.42 2.64 21.44
N PHE A 422 5.51 2.64 20.69
CA PHE A 422 5.48 3.01 19.27
C PHE A 422 6.46 2.17 18.45
N THR A 423 6.12 1.93 17.20
CA THR A 423 7.07 1.44 16.21
C THR A 423 7.85 2.59 15.61
N GLY A 424 9.13 2.37 15.34
CA GLY A 424 9.99 3.38 14.75
C GLY A 424 10.99 2.78 13.78
N THR A 425 11.42 3.61 12.83
CA THR A 425 12.43 3.27 11.80
C THR A 425 13.62 4.23 11.89
N GLY A 426 14.81 3.76 11.50
CA GLY A 426 16.01 4.62 11.41
C GLY A 426 16.58 5.08 12.76
N ARG A 427 16.09 4.55 13.90
CA ARG A 427 16.50 4.97 15.25
C ARG A 427 17.73 4.25 15.80
N VAL A 428 18.11 3.12 15.22
CA VAL A 428 19.30 2.35 15.65
C VAL A 428 20.41 2.54 14.61
N PRO A 429 21.54 3.16 14.98
CA PRO A 429 22.66 3.33 14.06
C PRO A 429 23.20 1.98 13.54
N GLY A 430 23.43 1.89 12.23
CA GLY A 430 24.00 0.70 11.59
C GLY A 430 22.99 -0.38 11.20
N VAL A 431 21.77 -0.30 11.70
CA VAL A 431 20.65 -1.16 11.30
C VAL A 431 20.04 -0.62 9.99
N ASN A 432 19.44 -1.49 9.20
CA ASN A 432 18.71 -1.05 8.00
C ASN A 432 17.63 -0.03 8.41
N PRO A 433 17.65 1.21 7.87
CA PRO A 433 16.78 2.28 8.32
C PRO A 433 15.29 2.08 8.03
N TYR A 434 14.94 1.03 7.31
CA TYR A 434 13.54 0.65 7.04
C TYR A 434 13.02 -0.43 7.99
N TYR A 435 13.86 -1.01 8.86
CA TYR A 435 13.39 -1.99 9.84
C TYR A 435 12.60 -1.29 10.94
N ARG A 436 11.38 -1.74 11.14
CA ARG A 436 10.51 -1.29 12.23
C ARG A 436 10.93 -2.00 13.51
N GLN A 437 11.06 -1.25 14.57
CA GLN A 437 11.37 -1.77 15.91
C GLN A 437 10.41 -1.15 16.92
N LEU A 438 10.08 -1.88 18.00
CA LEU A 438 9.22 -1.39 19.07
C LEU A 438 10.00 -0.67 20.14
N TRP A 439 9.49 0.48 20.52
CA TRP A 439 10.04 1.37 21.53
C TRP A 439 9.00 1.72 22.58
N LYS A 440 9.47 2.02 23.78
CA LYS A 440 8.66 2.55 24.88
C LYS A 440 9.24 3.86 25.36
N VAL A 441 8.39 4.84 25.70
CA VAL A 441 8.81 6.15 26.18
C VAL A 441 7.78 6.70 27.16
N SER A 442 8.24 7.50 28.15
CA SER A 442 7.33 8.27 28.99
C SER A 442 6.77 9.49 28.24
N LEU A 443 5.49 9.80 28.45
CA LEU A 443 4.91 11.08 28.00
C LEU A 443 5.60 12.29 28.61
N ASN A 444 6.29 12.14 29.73
CA ASN A 444 7.07 13.20 30.36
C ASN A 444 8.44 13.42 29.70
N GLY A 445 8.70 12.75 28.57
CA GLY A 445 9.96 12.78 27.86
C GLY A 445 10.98 11.81 28.45
N GLY A 446 12.20 11.89 27.95
CA GLY A 446 13.31 11.00 28.32
C GLY A 446 13.80 10.15 27.15
N LYS A 447 14.71 9.24 27.44
CA LYS A 447 15.27 8.37 26.40
C LYS A 447 14.31 7.20 26.13
N PRO A 448 13.86 7.01 24.87
CA PRO A 448 13.09 5.81 24.52
C PRO A 448 13.88 4.53 24.77
N VAL A 449 13.18 3.49 25.23
CA VAL A 449 13.73 2.15 25.49
C VAL A 449 13.38 1.24 24.33
N LEU A 450 14.36 0.63 23.69
CA LEU A 450 14.17 -0.37 22.64
C LEU A 450 13.71 -1.70 23.26
N LEU A 451 12.58 -2.23 22.79
CA LEU A 451 11.99 -3.48 23.29
C LEU A 451 12.26 -4.68 22.38
N THR A 452 12.59 -4.43 21.10
CA THR A 452 12.86 -5.45 20.09
C THR A 452 14.25 -5.19 19.47
N PRO A 453 15.33 -5.74 20.09
CA PRO A 453 16.69 -5.37 19.74
C PRO A 453 17.28 -6.10 18.52
N GLU A 454 16.58 -7.06 17.93
CA GLU A 454 17.04 -7.83 16.78
C GLU A 454 17.18 -6.94 15.53
N ASP A 455 18.27 -7.13 14.76
CA ASP A 455 18.50 -6.43 13.48
C ASP A 455 17.58 -7.02 12.38
N ALA A 456 16.30 -6.73 12.49
CA ALA A 456 15.25 -7.25 11.63
C ALA A 456 14.06 -6.29 11.57
N ASP A 457 13.15 -6.54 10.63
CA ASP A 457 11.85 -5.87 10.56
C ASP A 457 10.86 -6.62 11.48
N HIS A 458 10.21 -5.90 12.39
CA HIS A 458 9.31 -6.42 13.41
C HIS A 458 7.85 -6.10 13.09
N THR A 459 7.00 -7.09 13.23
CA THR A 459 5.54 -6.94 13.22
C THR A 459 5.02 -7.17 14.63
N ILE A 460 4.36 -6.15 15.18
CA ILE A 460 3.96 -6.11 16.58
C ILE A 460 2.44 -6.19 16.69
N SER A 461 1.97 -7.06 17.61
CA SER A 461 0.57 -7.11 18.04
C SER A 461 0.50 -6.98 19.55
N MET A 462 0.03 -5.82 20.04
CA MET A 462 -0.08 -5.53 21.48
C MET A 462 -1.32 -6.20 22.09
N SER A 463 -1.22 -6.69 23.34
CA SER A 463 -2.41 -7.06 24.11
C SER A 463 -3.31 -5.85 24.38
N PRO A 464 -4.63 -6.04 24.54
CA PRO A 464 -5.54 -4.91 24.80
C PRO A 464 -5.15 -4.07 26.02
N ASP A 465 -4.64 -4.72 27.09
CA ASP A 465 -4.16 -4.05 28.31
C ASP A 465 -2.74 -3.48 28.20
N GLY A 466 -2.06 -3.71 27.07
CA GLY A 466 -0.71 -3.21 26.79
C GLY A 466 0.42 -3.84 27.59
N LYS A 467 0.19 -4.94 28.34
CA LYS A 467 1.21 -5.55 29.20
C LYS A 467 2.13 -6.54 28.49
N THR A 468 1.63 -7.15 27.41
CA THR A 468 2.38 -8.09 26.59
C THR A 468 2.21 -7.75 25.10
N PHE A 469 3.06 -8.32 24.28
CA PHE A 469 2.91 -8.22 22.82
C PHE A 469 3.49 -9.45 22.13
N VAL A 470 2.89 -9.79 21.01
CA VAL A 470 3.44 -10.76 20.07
C VAL A 470 4.36 -10.00 19.11
N ASP A 471 5.59 -10.46 18.97
CA ASP A 471 6.62 -9.93 18.11
C ASP A 471 7.04 -10.99 17.09
N SER A 472 6.83 -10.71 15.81
CA SER A 472 7.31 -11.53 14.71
C SER A 472 8.37 -10.74 13.94
N TRP A 473 9.62 -11.20 13.98
CA TRP A 473 10.69 -10.52 13.27
C TRP A 473 11.32 -11.38 12.18
N SER A 474 11.69 -10.74 11.09
CA SER A 474 12.32 -11.37 9.95
C SER A 474 13.08 -10.34 9.11
N THR A 475 13.82 -10.83 8.13
CA THR A 475 14.42 -10.00 7.08
C THR A 475 14.01 -10.55 5.71
N PRO A 476 14.27 -9.87 4.61
CA PRO A 476 13.98 -10.44 3.28
C PRO A 476 14.62 -11.80 3.01
N VAL A 477 15.63 -12.18 3.79
CA VAL A 477 16.42 -13.41 3.61
C VAL A 477 16.36 -14.38 4.79
N THR A 478 15.78 -13.95 5.92
CA THR A 478 15.67 -14.76 7.14
C THR A 478 14.20 -14.99 7.47
N PRO A 479 13.76 -16.26 7.60
CA PRO A 479 12.37 -16.58 7.90
C PRO A 479 11.94 -16.05 9.27
N PRO A 480 10.61 -15.87 9.50
CA PRO A 480 10.08 -15.31 10.73
C PRO A 480 10.37 -16.13 11.98
N VAL A 481 10.64 -15.41 13.06
CA VAL A 481 10.61 -15.93 14.44
C VAL A 481 9.56 -15.14 15.20
N THR A 482 8.59 -15.82 15.77
CA THR A 482 7.50 -15.20 16.53
C THR A 482 7.60 -15.56 18.01
N VAL A 483 7.57 -14.55 18.86
CA VAL A 483 7.65 -14.69 20.30
C VAL A 483 6.59 -13.85 21.01
N LEU A 484 6.25 -14.23 22.24
CA LEU A 484 5.53 -13.41 23.19
C LEU A 484 6.54 -12.65 24.06
N ARG A 485 6.37 -11.35 24.23
CA ARG A 485 7.24 -10.49 25.06
C ARG A 485 6.47 -9.68 26.09
N SER A 486 7.19 -9.31 27.15
CA SER A 486 6.75 -8.30 28.11
C SER A 486 6.90 -6.89 27.55
N SER A 487 5.87 -6.06 27.64
CA SER A 487 5.93 -4.66 27.22
C SER A 487 6.66 -3.75 28.21
N ALA A 488 7.01 -4.26 29.39
CA ALA A 488 7.73 -3.49 30.39
C ALA A 488 9.20 -3.26 29.98
N ASP A 489 9.85 -4.29 29.43
CA ASP A 489 11.30 -4.33 29.18
C ASP A 489 11.70 -5.11 27.91
N GLY A 490 10.74 -5.71 27.19
CA GLY A 490 10.97 -6.46 25.95
C GLY A 490 11.50 -7.89 26.16
N HIS A 491 11.62 -8.42 27.39
CA HIS A 491 12.09 -9.78 27.57
C HIS A 491 11.13 -10.80 26.95
N ILE A 492 11.68 -11.88 26.40
CA ILE A 492 10.90 -12.97 25.80
C ILE A 492 10.29 -13.82 26.90
N ILE A 493 8.96 -13.92 26.91
CA ILE A 493 8.19 -14.78 27.83
C ILE A 493 8.14 -16.20 27.27
N ALA A 494 7.82 -16.32 25.97
CA ALA A 494 7.70 -17.61 25.29
C ALA A 494 8.02 -17.50 23.80
N THR A 495 8.48 -18.60 23.20
CA THR A 495 8.51 -18.74 21.73
C THR A 495 7.14 -19.22 21.26
N VAL A 496 6.51 -18.49 20.35
CA VAL A 496 5.25 -18.88 19.70
C VAL A 496 5.53 -19.86 18.57
N ALA A 497 6.38 -19.45 17.61
CA ALA A 497 6.81 -20.32 16.51
C ALA A 497 8.13 -19.84 15.89
N LYS A 498 8.74 -20.71 15.12
CA LYS A 498 9.87 -20.40 14.21
C LYS A 498 9.53 -20.98 12.87
N ALA A 499 9.44 -20.13 11.86
CA ALA A 499 9.10 -20.57 10.51
C ALA A 499 10.19 -21.51 9.94
N ASP A 500 9.76 -22.59 9.31
CA ASP A 500 10.61 -23.55 8.61
C ASP A 500 10.39 -23.43 7.09
N ILE A 501 11.46 -23.13 6.38
CA ILE A 501 11.47 -22.99 4.92
C ILE A 501 12.09 -24.17 4.21
N SER A 502 12.27 -25.31 4.87
CA SER A 502 12.91 -26.50 4.29
C SER A 502 12.18 -26.99 3.05
N ARG A 503 10.84 -27.03 3.06
CA ARG A 503 10.02 -27.38 1.90
C ARG A 503 10.17 -26.37 0.76
N LEU A 504 10.23 -25.08 1.09
CA LEU A 504 10.42 -24.01 0.14
C LEU A 504 11.80 -24.12 -0.54
N GLN A 505 12.86 -24.37 0.26
CA GLN A 505 14.22 -24.59 -0.27
C GLN A 505 14.30 -25.88 -1.12
N ALA A 506 13.66 -26.96 -0.69
CA ALA A 506 13.57 -28.20 -1.47
C ALA A 506 12.85 -28.00 -2.82
N ALA A 507 11.94 -27.04 -2.91
CA ALA A 507 11.31 -26.62 -4.15
C ALA A 507 12.22 -25.75 -5.05
N GLY A 508 13.46 -25.46 -4.62
CA GLY A 508 14.45 -24.70 -5.38
C GLY A 508 14.41 -23.19 -5.14
N TRP A 509 13.66 -22.73 -4.15
CA TRP A 509 13.64 -21.31 -3.80
C TRP A 509 14.99 -20.81 -3.29
N VAL A 510 15.36 -19.61 -3.69
CA VAL A 510 16.53 -18.88 -3.21
C VAL A 510 16.10 -17.50 -2.69
N PRO A 511 16.74 -16.98 -1.64
CA PRO A 511 16.42 -15.65 -1.13
C PRO A 511 16.81 -14.56 -2.13
N PRO A 512 16.12 -13.42 -2.16
CA PRO A 512 16.58 -12.24 -2.86
C PRO A 512 17.90 -11.77 -2.28
N VAL A 513 18.66 -11.00 -3.06
CA VAL A 513 19.95 -10.44 -2.62
C VAL A 513 19.74 -8.99 -2.21
N PRO A 514 19.80 -8.64 -0.91
CA PRO A 514 19.81 -7.26 -0.48
C PRO A 514 21.06 -6.53 -1.01
N PHE A 515 20.88 -5.30 -1.47
CA PHE A 515 21.97 -4.48 -1.94
C PHE A 515 21.81 -3.02 -1.52
N THR A 516 22.92 -2.30 -1.55
CA THR A 516 22.93 -0.85 -1.39
C THR A 516 23.67 -0.18 -2.55
N VAL A 517 23.20 1.01 -2.92
CA VAL A 517 23.85 1.91 -3.89
C VAL A 517 23.80 3.33 -3.37
N LYS A 518 24.53 4.24 -4.01
CA LYS A 518 24.44 5.67 -3.72
C LYS A 518 23.35 6.31 -4.59
N ALA A 519 22.59 7.20 -3.99
CA ALA A 519 21.63 8.04 -4.67
C ALA A 519 22.30 8.98 -5.70
N ARG A 520 21.52 9.72 -6.44
CA ARG A 520 21.95 10.74 -7.41
C ARG A 520 22.93 11.77 -6.84
N ASP A 521 22.86 12.03 -5.54
CA ASP A 521 23.75 12.96 -4.83
C ASP A 521 25.14 12.37 -4.52
N GLY A 522 25.37 11.09 -4.82
CA GLY A 522 26.60 10.35 -4.53
C GLY A 522 26.88 10.09 -3.05
N LYS A 523 26.00 10.49 -2.14
CA LYS A 523 26.18 10.43 -0.67
C LYS A 523 25.14 9.54 0.00
N THR A 524 23.87 9.78 -0.24
CA THR A 524 22.75 9.06 0.39
C THR A 524 22.77 7.59 0.00
N THR A 525 22.67 6.70 1.00
CA THR A 525 22.59 5.26 0.74
C THR A 525 21.15 4.86 0.48
N LEU A 526 20.92 4.20 -0.65
CA LEU A 526 19.66 3.59 -1.05
C LEU A 526 19.72 2.08 -0.82
N TYR A 527 18.56 1.48 -0.57
CA TYR A 527 18.41 0.06 -0.24
C TYR A 527 17.47 -0.61 -1.22
N GLY A 528 17.88 -1.74 -1.75
CA GLY A 528 17.12 -2.51 -2.73
C GLY A 528 17.25 -4.01 -2.54
N LEU A 529 16.45 -4.75 -3.31
CA LEU A 529 16.47 -6.19 -3.44
C LEU A 529 16.71 -6.59 -4.90
N MET A 530 17.55 -7.59 -5.11
CA MET A 530 17.86 -8.14 -6.42
C MET A 530 17.42 -9.62 -6.48
N PHE A 531 16.77 -9.99 -7.56
CA PHE A 531 16.34 -11.34 -7.86
C PHE A 531 17.13 -11.87 -9.04
N LYS A 532 17.66 -13.09 -8.91
CA LYS A 532 18.45 -13.77 -9.92
C LYS A 532 17.80 -15.11 -10.26
N PRO A 533 17.99 -15.62 -11.47
CA PRO A 533 17.55 -16.99 -11.80
C PRO A 533 18.12 -17.99 -10.81
N THR A 534 17.38 -19.03 -10.46
CA THR A 534 17.88 -20.10 -9.58
C THR A 534 19.04 -20.88 -10.22
N ASN A 535 19.11 -20.91 -11.55
CA ASN A 535 20.20 -21.49 -12.35
C ASN A 535 21.23 -20.42 -12.80
N PHE A 536 21.42 -19.38 -11.99
CA PHE A 536 22.30 -18.26 -12.30
C PHE A 536 23.74 -18.70 -12.62
N ASP A 537 24.26 -18.20 -13.75
CA ASP A 537 25.63 -18.42 -14.22
C ASP A 537 26.38 -17.06 -14.29
N PRO A 538 27.41 -16.83 -13.45
CA PRO A 538 28.12 -15.55 -13.42
C PRO A 538 28.91 -15.25 -14.71
N HIS A 539 29.06 -16.21 -15.62
CA HIS A 539 29.75 -16.03 -16.91
C HIS A 539 28.79 -15.58 -18.03
N LYS A 540 27.50 -15.58 -17.80
CA LYS A 540 26.49 -15.09 -18.75
C LYS A 540 26.18 -13.64 -18.51
N LYS A 541 25.62 -12.99 -19.54
CA LYS A 541 25.03 -11.66 -19.47
C LYS A 541 23.51 -11.77 -19.33
N TYR A 542 22.94 -10.96 -18.47
CA TYR A 542 21.51 -10.93 -18.21
C TYR A 542 20.97 -9.51 -18.40
N PRO A 543 19.92 -9.33 -19.20
CA PRO A 543 19.14 -8.07 -19.18
C PRO A 543 18.65 -7.79 -17.76
N ILE A 544 18.50 -6.51 -17.43
CA ILE A 544 18.02 -6.08 -16.09
C ILE A 544 16.63 -5.45 -16.23
N ILE A 545 15.73 -5.82 -15.33
CA ILE A 545 14.39 -5.24 -15.19
C ILE A 545 14.31 -4.51 -13.86
N ASP A 546 13.88 -3.25 -13.89
CA ASP A 546 13.56 -2.44 -12.73
C ASP A 546 12.06 -2.53 -12.44
N TYR A 547 11.69 -3.15 -11.31
CA TYR A 547 10.34 -3.07 -10.78
C TYR A 547 10.22 -1.81 -9.94
N VAL A 548 9.37 -0.90 -10.37
CA VAL A 548 9.28 0.43 -9.79
C VAL A 548 7.88 0.76 -9.27
N TYR A 549 7.82 1.27 -8.04
CA TYR A 549 6.67 1.97 -7.46
C TYR A 549 7.21 3.07 -6.54
N PRO A 550 7.53 4.25 -7.04
CA PRO A 550 8.18 5.30 -6.26
C PRO A 550 7.17 6.25 -5.60
N GLY A 551 6.00 5.77 -5.23
CA GLY A 551 4.99 6.63 -4.61
C GLY A 551 5.49 7.29 -3.32
N PRO A 552 5.07 8.54 -3.02
CA PRO A 552 5.41 9.17 -1.74
C PRO A 552 4.74 8.46 -0.56
N GLN A 553 3.70 7.68 -0.79
CA GLN A 553 3.03 6.85 0.21
C GLN A 553 3.64 5.44 0.36
N THR A 554 4.47 4.98 -0.60
CA THR A 554 5.09 3.65 -0.55
C THR A 554 6.37 3.61 -1.36
N GLY A 555 7.15 2.52 -1.26
CA GLY A 555 8.35 2.30 -2.05
C GLY A 555 8.26 1.03 -2.88
N SER A 556 9.20 0.86 -3.83
CA SER A 556 9.28 -0.32 -4.71
C SER A 556 9.55 -1.62 -3.92
N VAL A 557 10.35 -1.55 -2.87
CA VAL A 557 10.69 -2.72 -2.04
C VAL A 557 9.57 -3.07 -1.06
N ARG A 558 8.79 -2.05 -0.64
CA ARG A 558 7.73 -2.18 0.38
C ARG A 558 8.28 -2.69 1.72
N GLY A 559 7.51 -3.50 2.48
CA GLY A 559 7.95 -4.08 3.75
C GLY A 559 9.25 -4.89 3.63
N ARG A 560 10.01 -4.92 4.72
CA ARG A 560 11.34 -5.57 4.80
C ARG A 560 11.32 -6.92 5.48
N SER A 561 10.17 -7.41 5.90
CA SER A 561 9.99 -8.75 6.45
C SER A 561 10.17 -9.83 5.37
N PHE A 562 10.31 -11.06 5.80
CA PHE A 562 10.35 -12.22 4.92
C PHE A 562 9.06 -12.37 4.11
N LEU A 563 9.21 -12.62 2.82
CA LEU A 563 8.15 -13.04 1.93
C LEU A 563 8.69 -14.12 0.99
N PRO A 564 8.01 -15.25 0.83
CA PRO A 564 8.45 -16.31 -0.04
C PRO A 564 8.36 -15.94 -1.53
N SER A 565 7.56 -14.91 -1.84
CA SER A 565 7.49 -14.28 -3.16
C SER A 565 7.16 -12.79 -3.01
N ARG A 566 7.79 -11.95 -3.82
CA ARG A 566 7.53 -10.50 -3.90
C ARG A 566 7.04 -10.15 -5.29
N GLY A 567 5.71 -10.18 -5.44
CA GLY A 567 5.07 -10.09 -6.75
C GLY A 567 5.55 -11.24 -7.67
N ASP A 568 5.86 -10.90 -8.90
CA ASP A 568 6.43 -11.85 -9.88
C ASP A 568 7.93 -11.64 -10.15
N ASN A 569 8.65 -10.92 -9.26
CA ASN A 569 10.05 -10.56 -9.47
C ASN A 569 10.98 -11.80 -9.62
N GLN A 570 10.80 -12.82 -8.78
CA GLN A 570 11.56 -14.07 -8.92
C GLN A 570 11.14 -14.85 -10.17
N ALA A 571 9.84 -14.84 -10.50
CA ALA A 571 9.35 -15.52 -11.70
C ALA A 571 9.93 -14.90 -12.99
N LEU A 572 9.98 -13.57 -13.08
CA LEU A 572 10.67 -12.87 -14.17
C LEU A 572 12.15 -13.22 -14.20
N ALA A 573 12.81 -13.32 -13.04
CA ALA A 573 14.21 -13.73 -13.00
C ALA A 573 14.41 -15.14 -13.58
N GLU A 574 13.52 -16.09 -13.31
CA GLU A 574 13.60 -17.45 -13.88
C GLU A 574 13.53 -17.47 -15.42
N LEU A 575 12.90 -16.47 -16.03
CA LEU A 575 12.85 -16.30 -17.49
C LEU A 575 14.14 -15.74 -18.10
N GLY A 576 15.17 -15.49 -17.28
CA GLY A 576 16.51 -15.11 -17.72
C GLY A 576 16.85 -13.65 -17.51
N PHE A 577 16.24 -12.99 -16.55
CA PHE A 577 16.50 -11.59 -16.20
C PHE A 577 17.17 -11.46 -14.83
N ILE A 578 17.84 -10.33 -14.61
CA ILE A 578 18.05 -9.79 -13.26
C ILE A 578 16.91 -8.83 -12.99
N VAL A 579 16.21 -9.01 -11.88
CA VAL A 579 15.13 -8.10 -11.48
C VAL A 579 15.56 -7.37 -10.22
N ILE A 580 15.34 -6.07 -10.18
CA ILE A 580 15.61 -5.25 -8.99
C ILE A 580 14.34 -4.50 -8.56
N ALA A 581 14.31 -4.18 -7.27
CA ALA A 581 13.44 -3.17 -6.68
C ALA A 581 14.30 -2.27 -5.80
N LEU A 582 14.23 -0.96 -5.98
CA LEU A 582 15.06 0.02 -5.30
C LEU A 582 14.20 1.18 -4.79
N ASP A 583 14.36 1.55 -3.50
CA ASP A 583 13.71 2.73 -2.95
C ASP A 583 14.63 3.94 -3.11
N GLY A 584 14.25 4.84 -4.03
CA GLY A 584 14.93 6.10 -4.29
C GLY A 584 14.48 7.22 -3.35
N MET A 585 15.12 8.38 -3.44
CA MET A 585 14.73 9.59 -2.72
C MET A 585 13.32 10.02 -3.15
N GLY A 586 12.47 10.40 -2.19
CA GLY A 586 11.05 10.69 -2.37
C GLY A 586 10.13 9.58 -1.87
N THR A 587 10.67 8.40 -1.52
CA THR A 587 9.89 7.32 -0.88
C THR A 587 9.86 7.48 0.64
N PRO A 588 8.86 6.90 1.34
CA PRO A 588 8.62 7.15 2.76
C PRO A 588 9.59 6.43 3.71
N TRP A 589 9.38 6.63 5.01
CA TRP A 589 10.05 5.97 6.16
C TRP A 589 11.51 6.36 6.38
N ARG A 590 11.96 7.44 5.74
CA ARG A 590 13.25 8.09 5.94
C ARG A 590 13.03 9.49 6.50
N SER A 591 14.08 10.31 6.54
CA SER A 591 13.96 11.73 6.94
C SER A 591 12.99 12.50 6.04
N ALA A 592 12.38 13.57 6.54
CA ALA A 592 11.50 14.43 5.74
C ALA A 592 12.22 14.98 4.49
N SER A 593 13.52 15.37 4.61
CA SER A 593 14.30 15.82 3.46
C SER A 593 14.54 14.73 2.41
N PHE A 594 14.54 13.46 2.78
CA PHE A 594 14.57 12.34 1.85
C PHE A 594 13.17 12.10 1.24
N HIS A 595 12.14 12.06 2.06
CA HIS A 595 10.75 11.78 1.65
C HIS A 595 10.18 12.88 0.75
N HIS A 596 10.45 14.15 1.06
CA HIS A 596 9.94 15.30 0.31
C HIS A 596 10.85 15.75 -0.84
N THR A 597 11.82 14.92 -1.26
CA THR A 597 12.85 15.31 -2.24
C THR A 597 12.27 15.89 -3.53
N TRP A 598 11.16 15.36 -4.00
CA TRP A 598 10.53 15.78 -5.26
C TRP A 598 9.14 16.39 -5.08
N TYR A 599 8.87 16.96 -3.89
CA TYR A 599 7.67 17.78 -3.69
C TYR A 599 7.64 18.92 -4.70
N GLY A 600 6.53 19.03 -5.43
CA GLY A 600 6.36 20.01 -6.50
C GLY A 600 7.10 19.69 -7.82
N ASP A 601 7.86 18.59 -7.87
CA ASP A 601 8.58 18.09 -9.06
C ASP A 601 8.34 16.58 -9.21
N MET A 602 7.10 16.18 -9.37
CA MET A 602 6.73 14.76 -9.41
C MET A 602 7.17 14.04 -10.69
N GLY A 603 7.62 14.78 -11.72
CA GLY A 603 8.30 14.19 -12.86
C GLY A 603 9.68 13.62 -12.55
N ASP A 604 10.21 13.81 -11.34
CA ASP A 604 11.41 13.13 -10.85
C ASP A 604 11.19 11.62 -10.72
N ASN A 605 10.07 11.19 -10.12
CA ASN A 605 9.66 9.80 -9.96
C ASN A 605 10.79 8.87 -9.47
N THR A 606 11.75 9.36 -8.68
CA THR A 606 12.99 8.66 -8.27
C THR A 606 13.89 8.19 -9.44
N LEU A 607 13.57 8.51 -10.68
CA LEU A 607 14.26 8.00 -11.87
C LEU A 607 15.75 8.30 -11.90
N PRO A 608 16.24 9.49 -11.47
CA PRO A 608 17.68 9.73 -11.37
C PRO A 608 18.40 8.75 -10.45
N ASP A 609 17.73 8.29 -9.38
CA ASP A 609 18.26 7.29 -8.44
C ASP A 609 18.23 5.88 -9.04
N GLN A 610 17.16 5.52 -9.75
CA GLN A 610 17.05 4.24 -10.45
C GLN A 610 18.18 4.09 -11.47
N VAL A 611 18.39 5.10 -12.31
CA VAL A 611 19.46 5.12 -13.32
C VAL A 611 20.85 5.06 -12.66
N ALA A 612 21.08 5.83 -11.59
CA ALA A 612 22.34 5.83 -10.85
C ALA A 612 22.60 4.47 -10.19
N GLY A 613 21.58 3.87 -9.58
CA GLY A 613 21.63 2.56 -8.94
C GLY A 613 21.95 1.43 -9.93
N ILE A 614 21.23 1.36 -11.04
CA ILE A 614 21.45 0.35 -12.09
C ILE A 614 22.87 0.45 -12.66
N ARG A 615 23.37 1.66 -12.90
CA ARG A 615 24.75 1.88 -13.37
C ARG A 615 25.79 1.37 -12.37
N GLN A 616 25.62 1.64 -11.08
CA GLN A 616 26.50 1.15 -10.03
C GLN A 616 26.45 -0.39 -9.91
N LEU A 617 25.26 -0.98 -10.02
CA LEU A 617 25.14 -2.44 -10.03
C LEU A 617 25.84 -3.06 -11.23
N ALA A 618 25.71 -2.50 -12.42
CA ALA A 618 26.39 -2.99 -13.64
C ALA A 618 27.93 -2.84 -13.56
N GLN A 619 28.43 -1.81 -12.88
CA GLN A 619 29.88 -1.67 -12.60
C GLN A 619 30.36 -2.73 -11.60
N ARG A 620 29.55 -3.05 -10.59
CA ARG A 620 29.86 -4.05 -9.55
C ARG A 620 29.74 -5.49 -10.06
N TYR A 621 28.80 -5.72 -10.95
CA TYR A 621 28.41 -7.04 -11.41
C TYR A 621 28.47 -7.14 -12.95
N PRO A 622 29.62 -7.65 -13.50
CA PRO A 622 29.84 -7.69 -14.94
C PRO A 622 28.79 -8.53 -15.73
N TRP A 623 28.03 -9.36 -15.06
CA TRP A 623 26.97 -10.18 -15.66
C TRP A 623 25.66 -9.40 -15.88
N ILE A 624 25.52 -8.16 -15.42
CA ILE A 624 24.41 -7.29 -15.79
C ILE A 624 24.66 -6.68 -17.18
N ASP A 625 23.73 -6.88 -18.07
CA ASP A 625 23.76 -6.25 -19.40
C ASP A 625 23.03 -4.90 -19.37
N ILE A 626 23.76 -3.84 -19.13
CA ILE A 626 23.23 -2.46 -19.09
C ILE A 626 22.78 -1.94 -20.46
N SER A 627 23.05 -2.64 -21.57
CA SER A 627 22.50 -2.29 -22.88
C SER A 627 21.05 -2.75 -23.06
N HIS A 628 20.57 -3.61 -22.17
CA HIS A 628 19.22 -4.17 -22.17
C HIS A 628 18.56 -3.94 -20.81
N VAL A 629 18.07 -2.72 -20.59
CA VAL A 629 17.36 -2.29 -19.37
C VAL A 629 15.87 -2.22 -19.62
N GLY A 630 15.08 -2.97 -18.89
CA GLY A 630 13.63 -2.90 -18.86
C GLY A 630 13.12 -2.21 -17.59
N ILE A 631 11.87 -1.77 -17.61
CA ILE A 631 11.20 -1.18 -16.45
C ILE A 631 9.72 -1.52 -16.48
N TRP A 632 9.13 -1.78 -15.30
CA TRP A 632 7.69 -1.94 -15.20
C TRP A 632 7.15 -1.54 -13.83
N GLY A 633 5.90 -1.13 -13.80
CA GLY A 633 5.17 -0.84 -12.59
C GLY A 633 3.70 -0.61 -12.84
N HIS A 634 2.94 -0.57 -11.76
CA HIS A 634 1.50 -0.40 -11.73
C HIS A 634 1.16 0.91 -11.01
N SER A 635 0.06 1.60 -11.40
CA SER A 635 -0.38 2.85 -10.76
C SER A 635 0.71 3.94 -10.85
N GLY A 636 1.16 4.52 -9.74
CA GLY A 636 2.33 5.41 -9.73
C GLY A 636 3.58 4.81 -10.39
N GLY A 637 3.73 3.48 -10.33
CA GLY A 637 4.78 2.76 -11.06
C GLY A 637 4.54 2.71 -12.57
N GLY A 638 3.29 2.69 -13.02
CA GLY A 638 2.90 2.80 -14.43
C GLY A 638 3.24 4.17 -15.00
N ASN A 639 2.91 5.23 -14.25
CA ASN A 639 3.34 6.59 -14.57
C ASN A 639 4.87 6.67 -14.69
N THR A 640 5.59 6.21 -13.68
CA THR A 640 7.06 6.21 -13.65
C THR A 640 7.66 5.42 -14.81
N THR A 641 7.06 4.29 -15.19
CA THR A 641 7.52 3.48 -16.32
C THR A 641 7.42 4.24 -17.62
N ALA A 642 6.30 4.89 -17.92
CA ALA A 642 6.14 5.72 -19.11
C ALA A 642 7.10 6.92 -19.09
N ASP A 643 7.20 7.61 -17.95
CA ASP A 643 8.11 8.72 -17.74
C ASP A 643 9.58 8.32 -17.97
N ALA A 644 10.00 7.16 -17.46
CA ALA A 644 11.33 6.60 -17.70
C ALA A 644 11.63 6.38 -19.20
N MET A 645 10.66 5.83 -19.93
CA MET A 645 10.79 5.59 -21.38
C MET A 645 10.88 6.89 -22.17
N PHE A 646 10.34 8.00 -21.67
CA PHE A 646 10.36 9.31 -22.33
C PHE A 646 11.53 10.18 -21.86
N ARG A 647 11.92 10.15 -20.58
CA ARG A 647 13.04 10.96 -20.05
C ARG A 647 14.41 10.33 -20.28
N TYR A 648 14.47 9.00 -20.25
CA TYR A 648 15.71 8.23 -20.42
C TYR A 648 15.61 7.23 -21.58
N PRO A 649 15.23 7.71 -22.81
CA PRO A 649 14.92 6.82 -23.93
C PRO A 649 16.15 6.06 -24.46
N ASP A 650 17.36 6.53 -24.17
CA ASP A 650 18.60 5.84 -24.51
C ASP A 650 19.04 4.84 -23.43
N PHE A 651 18.42 4.86 -22.25
CA PHE A 651 18.73 3.96 -21.16
C PHE A 651 17.73 2.80 -21.05
N PHE A 652 16.45 3.10 -20.91
CA PHE A 652 15.39 2.09 -20.88
C PHE A 652 14.98 1.67 -22.30
N LYS A 653 14.94 0.35 -22.54
CA LYS A 653 14.67 -0.23 -23.87
C LYS A 653 13.26 -0.77 -24.00
N VAL A 654 12.70 -1.30 -22.91
CA VAL A 654 11.36 -1.90 -22.85
C VAL A 654 10.67 -1.45 -21.58
N GLY A 655 9.47 -0.89 -21.71
CA GLY A 655 8.60 -0.47 -20.61
C GLY A 655 7.25 -1.18 -20.66
N TRP A 656 6.77 -1.58 -19.50
CA TRP A 656 5.42 -2.13 -19.31
C TRP A 656 4.71 -1.31 -18.24
N ALA A 657 3.86 -0.35 -18.65
CA ALA A 657 3.19 0.64 -17.80
C ALA A 657 1.73 0.25 -17.55
N GLU A 658 1.38 -0.08 -16.31
CA GLU A 658 0.03 -0.49 -15.90
C GLU A 658 -0.68 0.63 -15.13
N SER A 659 -1.90 1.00 -15.55
CA SER A 659 -2.84 1.93 -14.87
C SER A 659 -2.16 3.17 -14.27
N GLY A 660 -1.29 3.83 -15.07
CA GLY A 660 -0.49 4.96 -14.61
C GLY A 660 -1.30 6.26 -14.55
N ASN A 661 -1.13 7.02 -13.46
CA ASN A 661 -1.62 8.40 -13.34
C ASN A 661 -0.69 9.36 -14.12
N HIS A 662 -0.83 9.34 -15.45
CA HIS A 662 0.10 9.97 -16.39
C HIS A 662 0.03 11.49 -16.40
N ASP A 663 -1.03 12.07 -15.86
CA ASP A 663 -1.20 13.51 -15.68
C ASP A 663 -2.00 13.80 -14.42
N ASN A 664 -1.35 14.24 -13.36
CA ASN A 664 -2.01 14.52 -12.09
C ASN A 664 -3.06 15.64 -12.14
N ARG A 665 -3.23 16.34 -13.29
CA ARG A 665 -4.36 17.27 -13.50
C ARG A 665 -5.68 16.53 -13.69
N ASP A 666 -5.61 15.27 -14.11
CA ASP A 666 -6.75 14.39 -14.34
C ASP A 666 -6.87 13.28 -13.27
N TYR A 667 -6.07 13.39 -12.20
CA TYR A 667 -6.13 12.53 -11.02
C TYR A 667 -6.74 13.28 -9.84
N GLU A 668 -7.18 12.56 -8.79
CA GLU A 668 -7.87 13.18 -7.65
C GLU A 668 -7.09 14.33 -7.00
N ASN A 669 -7.79 15.39 -6.64
CA ASN A 669 -7.17 16.60 -6.12
C ASN A 669 -6.49 16.38 -4.77
N ASP A 670 -7.00 15.52 -3.93
CA ASP A 670 -6.50 15.31 -2.57
C ASP A 670 -5.07 14.78 -2.57
N TRP A 671 -4.80 13.74 -3.37
CA TRP A 671 -3.47 13.19 -3.54
C TRP A 671 -2.55 14.13 -4.35
N GLY A 672 -3.04 14.63 -5.50
CA GLY A 672 -2.26 15.49 -6.38
C GLY A 672 -1.80 16.76 -5.69
N GLU A 673 -2.70 17.47 -5.00
CA GLU A 673 -2.39 18.73 -4.33
C GLU A 673 -1.57 18.54 -3.05
N LYS A 674 -1.63 17.37 -2.38
CA LYS A 674 -0.76 17.04 -1.26
C LYS A 674 0.71 16.98 -1.69
N TYR A 675 1.01 16.21 -2.72
CA TYR A 675 2.39 15.87 -3.09
C TYR A 675 3.00 16.78 -4.15
N GLN A 676 2.18 17.45 -4.95
CA GLN A 676 2.64 18.37 -6.00
C GLN A 676 2.38 19.84 -5.68
N GLY A 677 1.58 20.11 -4.64
CA GLY A 677 1.10 21.44 -4.28
C GLY A 677 -0.10 21.86 -5.14
N LEU A 678 -0.71 23.01 -4.81
CA LEU A 678 -1.87 23.52 -5.55
C LEU A 678 -1.53 23.76 -7.01
N LEU A 679 -2.45 23.44 -7.91
CA LEU A 679 -2.30 23.73 -9.34
C LEU A 679 -2.25 25.24 -9.58
N VAL A 680 -1.18 25.68 -10.23
CA VAL A 680 -0.94 27.08 -10.63
C VAL A 680 -0.80 27.13 -12.15
N THR A 681 -1.66 27.89 -12.80
CA THR A 681 -1.56 28.15 -14.24
C THR A 681 -0.84 29.47 -14.47
N ASN A 682 0.23 29.42 -15.24
CA ASN A 682 1.02 30.58 -15.66
C ASN A 682 0.31 31.36 -16.77
N LYS A 683 0.81 32.59 -17.06
CA LYS A 683 0.23 33.46 -18.12
C LYS A 683 0.34 32.89 -19.54
N ASP A 684 1.31 32.01 -19.78
CA ASP A 684 1.51 31.31 -21.03
C ASP A 684 0.70 30.01 -21.18
N GLY A 685 -0.11 29.69 -20.17
CA GLY A 685 -0.92 28.48 -20.11
C GLY A 685 -0.19 27.25 -19.57
N SER A 686 1.10 27.32 -19.28
CA SER A 686 1.83 26.25 -18.61
C SER A 686 1.43 26.13 -17.14
N THR A 687 1.66 24.98 -16.54
CA THR A 687 1.33 24.72 -15.15
C THR A 687 2.52 24.13 -14.38
N ASN A 688 2.49 24.22 -13.06
CA ASN A 688 3.46 23.54 -12.20
C ASN A 688 3.30 22.00 -12.22
N TYR A 689 2.30 21.46 -12.94
CA TYR A 689 2.09 20.00 -13.11
C TYR A 689 2.67 19.48 -14.45
N ASP A 690 3.05 20.37 -15.37
CA ASP A 690 3.48 20.00 -16.72
C ASP A 690 4.70 19.06 -16.73
N ASN A 691 5.58 19.16 -15.74
CA ASN A 691 6.75 18.29 -15.66
C ASN A 691 6.42 16.83 -15.32
N GLN A 692 5.25 16.55 -14.73
CA GLN A 692 4.77 15.21 -14.43
C GLN A 692 3.95 14.62 -15.57
N ALA A 693 3.40 15.46 -16.44
CA ALA A 693 2.48 15.05 -17.50
C ALA A 693 3.19 14.31 -18.63
N ASN A 694 3.06 13.00 -18.67
CA ASN A 694 3.75 12.11 -19.60
C ASN A 694 3.45 12.39 -21.07
N GLN A 695 2.22 12.81 -21.42
CA GLN A 695 1.85 13.13 -22.80
C GLN A 695 2.63 14.33 -23.36
N LEU A 696 3.15 15.24 -22.51
CA LEU A 696 3.91 16.39 -22.98
C LEU A 696 5.31 16.00 -23.49
N ILE A 697 5.84 14.85 -23.05
CA ILE A 697 7.17 14.36 -23.39
C ILE A 697 7.15 13.04 -24.19
N ALA A 698 5.99 12.49 -24.49
CA ALA A 698 5.79 11.22 -25.20
C ALA A 698 6.54 11.12 -26.55
N LYS A 699 6.74 12.25 -27.24
CA LYS A 699 7.52 12.36 -28.47
C LYS A 699 8.96 11.83 -28.39
N ASN A 700 9.50 11.71 -27.18
CA ASN A 700 10.86 11.26 -26.94
C ASN A 700 11.01 9.73 -26.96
N LEU A 701 9.92 8.97 -27.02
CA LEU A 701 9.97 7.51 -27.03
C LEU A 701 10.91 6.97 -28.13
N LYS A 702 11.80 6.06 -27.76
CA LYS A 702 12.70 5.32 -28.66
C LYS A 702 12.57 3.81 -28.53
N GLY A 703 12.28 3.32 -27.33
CA GLY A 703 12.16 1.90 -27.01
C GLY A 703 10.76 1.34 -27.26
N ARG A 704 10.52 0.12 -26.79
CA ARG A 704 9.21 -0.54 -26.82
C ARG A 704 8.42 -0.20 -25.55
N LEU A 705 7.21 0.32 -25.70
CA LEU A 705 6.32 0.66 -24.61
C LEU A 705 4.98 -0.05 -24.77
N MET A 706 4.56 -0.78 -23.72
CA MET A 706 3.20 -1.29 -23.55
C MET A 706 2.47 -0.42 -22.53
N LEU A 707 1.32 0.12 -22.89
CA LEU A 707 0.36 0.78 -22.00
C LEU A 707 -0.77 -0.18 -21.68
N VAL A 708 -1.07 -0.40 -20.40
CA VAL A 708 -2.12 -1.32 -19.94
C VAL A 708 -3.06 -0.58 -19.01
N HIS A 709 -4.39 -0.75 -19.17
CA HIS A 709 -5.37 -0.12 -18.29
C HIS A 709 -6.68 -0.91 -18.21
N GLY A 710 -7.35 -0.89 -17.06
CA GLY A 710 -8.71 -1.36 -16.90
C GLY A 710 -9.71 -0.33 -17.46
N SER A 711 -10.73 -0.77 -18.22
CA SER A 711 -11.65 0.18 -18.88
C SER A 711 -12.63 0.88 -17.94
N ILE A 712 -12.79 0.37 -16.71
CA ILE A 712 -13.63 0.97 -15.67
C ILE A 712 -12.82 1.21 -14.40
N ASP A 713 -11.56 1.61 -14.56
CA ASP A 713 -10.70 2.02 -13.45
C ASP A 713 -11.29 3.28 -12.80
N ASP A 714 -11.74 3.15 -11.56
CA ASP A 714 -12.37 4.18 -10.74
C ASP A 714 -11.36 4.90 -9.82
N ASN A 715 -10.14 4.40 -9.74
CA ASN A 715 -9.04 5.03 -9.02
C ASN A 715 -8.25 5.97 -9.95
N VAL A 716 -7.57 5.41 -10.96
CA VAL A 716 -6.86 6.18 -11.99
C VAL A 716 -7.68 6.14 -13.27
N PRO A 717 -8.26 7.26 -13.70
CA PRO A 717 -9.12 7.28 -14.87
C PRO A 717 -8.41 6.79 -16.14
N THR A 718 -9.07 5.93 -16.93
CA THR A 718 -8.49 5.30 -18.13
C THR A 718 -8.09 6.33 -19.20
N GLU A 719 -8.74 7.48 -19.22
CA GLU A 719 -8.40 8.59 -20.14
C GLU A 719 -6.96 9.10 -19.99
N GLU A 720 -6.33 8.97 -18.83
CA GLU A 720 -4.92 9.33 -18.65
C GLU A 720 -4.00 8.52 -19.58
N THR A 721 -4.27 7.22 -19.73
CA THR A 721 -3.59 6.38 -20.72
C THR A 721 -3.93 6.80 -22.14
N PHE A 722 -5.16 7.21 -22.42
CA PHE A 722 -5.54 7.69 -23.76
C PHE A 722 -4.88 9.02 -24.12
N LEU A 723 -4.64 9.92 -23.16
CA LEU A 723 -3.86 11.14 -23.39
C LEU A 723 -2.43 10.84 -23.85
N VAL A 724 -1.78 9.87 -23.22
CA VAL A 724 -0.44 9.41 -23.62
C VAL A 724 -0.48 8.77 -25.00
N ALA A 725 -1.46 7.90 -25.26
CA ALA A 725 -1.63 7.25 -26.56
C ALA A 725 -1.86 8.27 -27.70
N ASP A 726 -2.72 9.26 -27.48
CA ASP A 726 -2.98 10.35 -28.42
C ASP A 726 -1.70 11.15 -28.74
N ALA A 727 -0.91 11.47 -27.70
CA ALA A 727 0.35 12.18 -27.87
C ALA A 727 1.39 11.36 -28.65
N LEU A 728 1.47 10.05 -28.40
CA LEU A 728 2.34 9.14 -29.16
C LEU A 728 1.91 9.02 -30.62
N ILE A 729 0.61 8.91 -30.91
CA ILE A 729 0.05 8.91 -32.28
C ILE A 729 0.41 10.20 -33.00
N LYS A 730 0.18 11.37 -32.38
CA LYS A 730 0.50 12.68 -32.93
C LYS A 730 2.01 12.87 -33.18
N ALA A 731 2.83 12.22 -32.36
CA ALA A 731 4.29 12.23 -32.55
C ALA A 731 4.79 11.14 -33.51
N ASN A 732 3.90 10.38 -34.16
CA ASN A 732 4.20 9.26 -35.04
C ASN A 732 5.15 8.22 -34.39
N LYS A 733 4.84 7.82 -33.16
CA LYS A 733 5.59 6.82 -32.39
C LYS A 733 4.87 5.48 -32.38
N ASP A 734 5.63 4.40 -32.54
CA ASP A 734 5.12 3.05 -32.36
C ASP A 734 5.07 2.69 -30.88
N PHE A 735 3.94 2.19 -30.45
CA PHE A 735 3.71 1.68 -29.08
C PHE A 735 2.66 0.57 -29.10
N ASP A 736 2.57 -0.19 -28.02
CA ASP A 736 1.56 -1.21 -27.82
C ASP A 736 0.58 -0.77 -26.71
N MET A 737 -0.68 -1.15 -26.84
CA MET A 737 -1.70 -0.84 -25.82
C MET A 737 -2.62 -2.04 -25.58
N LEU A 738 -2.97 -2.29 -24.33
CA LEU A 738 -3.89 -3.33 -23.91
C LEU A 738 -4.90 -2.77 -22.91
N ILE A 739 -6.13 -2.60 -23.37
CA ILE A 739 -7.25 -2.22 -22.51
C ILE A 739 -8.00 -3.48 -22.09
N LEU A 740 -8.25 -3.61 -20.79
CA LEU A 740 -8.98 -4.73 -20.17
C LEU A 740 -10.45 -4.32 -19.99
N PRO A 741 -11.37 -4.88 -20.78
CA PRO A 741 -12.79 -4.52 -20.66
C PRO A 741 -13.35 -4.90 -19.29
N ASN A 742 -14.01 -3.94 -18.63
CA ASN A 742 -14.69 -4.11 -17.34
C ASN A 742 -13.77 -4.48 -16.16
N GLU A 743 -12.47 -4.22 -16.28
CA GLU A 743 -11.55 -4.34 -15.17
C GLU A 743 -11.31 -2.98 -14.52
N HIS A 744 -11.23 -3.00 -13.18
CA HIS A 744 -10.86 -1.89 -12.31
C HIS A 744 -9.33 -1.75 -12.20
N HIS A 745 -8.88 -0.93 -11.26
CA HIS A 745 -7.45 -0.64 -11.03
C HIS A 745 -6.58 -1.90 -10.78
N GLY A 746 -7.11 -2.94 -10.14
CA GLY A 746 -6.36 -4.15 -9.75
C GLY A 746 -6.49 -5.35 -10.68
N TYR A 747 -7.21 -5.25 -11.82
CA TYR A 747 -7.44 -6.30 -12.84
C TYR A 747 -8.03 -7.63 -12.34
N ALA A 748 -8.40 -7.73 -11.10
CA ALA A 748 -9.10 -8.86 -10.48
C ALA A 748 -8.76 -10.25 -11.10
N ALA A 749 -9.75 -10.92 -11.67
CA ALA A 749 -9.58 -12.27 -12.25
C ALA A 749 -8.67 -12.31 -13.50
N ASP A 750 -8.41 -11.17 -14.16
CA ASP A 750 -7.57 -11.07 -15.34
C ASP A 750 -6.08 -10.88 -15.01
N THR A 751 -5.74 -10.74 -13.73
CA THR A 751 -4.33 -10.59 -13.27
C THR A 751 -3.39 -11.69 -13.79
N PRO A 752 -3.76 -13.00 -13.83
CA PRO A 752 -2.91 -14.05 -14.42
C PRO A 752 -2.62 -13.81 -15.89
N TYR A 753 -3.63 -13.37 -16.67
CA TYR A 753 -3.46 -13.05 -18.09
C TYR A 753 -2.47 -11.89 -18.28
N ILE A 754 -2.61 -10.82 -17.51
CA ILE A 754 -1.74 -9.64 -17.59
C ILE A 754 -0.30 -10.00 -17.19
N THR A 755 -0.13 -10.77 -16.11
CA THR A 755 1.20 -11.22 -15.67
C THR A 755 1.89 -12.02 -16.76
N ARG A 756 1.20 -12.96 -17.39
CA ARG A 756 1.73 -13.74 -18.51
C ARG A 756 2.09 -12.85 -19.70
N ARG A 757 1.24 -11.88 -20.06
CA ARG A 757 1.50 -10.94 -21.16
C ARG A 757 2.70 -10.03 -20.88
N ARG A 758 2.94 -9.64 -19.62
CA ARG A 758 4.14 -8.90 -19.21
C ARG A 758 5.39 -9.77 -19.39
N TRP A 759 5.34 -11.04 -19.00
CA TRP A 759 6.45 -11.97 -19.22
C TRP A 759 6.75 -12.14 -20.72
N ASP A 760 5.73 -12.35 -21.55
CA ASP A 760 5.87 -12.44 -22.99
C ASP A 760 6.58 -11.21 -23.58
N TYR A 761 6.18 -10.03 -23.11
CA TYR A 761 6.69 -8.76 -23.62
C TYR A 761 8.19 -8.59 -23.32
N PHE A 762 8.62 -8.86 -22.10
CA PHE A 762 10.03 -8.79 -21.75
C PHE A 762 10.85 -9.91 -22.41
N VAL A 763 10.34 -11.12 -22.47
CA VAL A 763 10.99 -12.24 -23.18
C VAL A 763 11.22 -11.91 -24.65
N GLN A 764 10.21 -11.33 -25.29
CA GLN A 764 10.29 -10.99 -26.73
C GLN A 764 11.16 -9.77 -26.99
N TYR A 765 10.93 -8.68 -26.34
CA TYR A 765 11.50 -7.39 -26.72
C TYR A 765 12.76 -7.00 -25.94
N LEU A 766 12.94 -7.50 -24.71
CA LEU A 766 14.14 -7.22 -23.92
C LEU A 766 15.20 -8.31 -24.06
N ALA A 767 14.79 -9.59 -24.02
CA ALA A 767 15.72 -10.71 -24.16
C ALA A 767 15.90 -11.16 -25.62
N GLY A 768 15.06 -10.71 -26.58
CA GLY A 768 15.10 -11.15 -27.97
C GLY A 768 14.78 -12.63 -28.17
N ASN A 769 13.97 -13.21 -27.30
CA ASN A 769 13.56 -14.60 -27.32
C ASN A 769 12.10 -14.75 -27.75
N THR A 770 11.70 -15.93 -28.19
CA THR A 770 10.29 -16.21 -28.54
C THR A 770 9.57 -16.81 -27.33
N PRO A 771 8.48 -16.15 -26.80
CA PRO A 771 7.68 -16.70 -25.71
C PRO A 771 6.83 -17.91 -26.19
N PRO A 772 6.40 -18.81 -25.28
CA PRO A 772 5.43 -19.85 -25.62
C PRO A 772 4.08 -19.22 -25.96
N LYS A 773 3.37 -19.80 -26.94
CA LYS A 773 2.02 -19.35 -27.29
C LYS A 773 1.02 -19.80 -26.22
N ASP A 774 0.09 -18.92 -25.89
CA ASP A 774 -1.12 -19.20 -25.11
C ASP A 774 -0.86 -19.98 -23.80
N TYR A 775 0.27 -19.66 -23.13
CA TYR A 775 0.51 -20.23 -21.80
C TYR A 775 -0.59 -19.78 -20.83
N GLU A 776 -1.22 -20.74 -20.18
CA GLU A 776 -2.28 -20.48 -19.20
C GLU A 776 -1.70 -20.60 -17.79
N MET A 777 -1.62 -19.47 -17.08
CA MET A 777 -1.26 -19.46 -15.66
C MET A 777 -2.42 -19.98 -14.82
N LYS A 778 -2.11 -20.58 -13.69
CA LYS A 778 -3.13 -20.98 -12.72
C LYS A 778 -3.94 -19.76 -12.27
N LYS A 779 -5.24 -19.94 -12.12
CA LYS A 779 -6.08 -18.93 -11.47
C LYS A 779 -5.56 -18.69 -10.06
N TRP A 780 -5.42 -17.42 -9.71
CA TRP A 780 -4.97 -17.08 -8.37
C TRP A 780 -6.06 -17.42 -7.37
N PRO A 781 -5.75 -18.09 -6.25
CA PRO A 781 -6.78 -18.62 -5.36
C PRO A 781 -7.60 -17.54 -4.64
N TRP A 782 -7.27 -16.27 -4.81
CA TRP A 782 -7.98 -15.14 -4.21
C TRP A 782 -8.90 -14.37 -5.18
N PHE A 783 -9.03 -14.77 -6.42
CA PHE A 783 -9.99 -14.23 -7.38
C PHE A 783 -11.07 -15.24 -7.74
#